data_3a000091fbab0abbb2a5f91d1c9e168c
#
_entry.id   3a000091fbab0abbb2a5f91d1c9e168c
#
_cell.length_a   1.000
_cell.length_b   1.000
_cell.length_c   1.000
_cell.angle_alpha   90.00
_cell.angle_beta   90.00
_cell.angle_gamma   90.00
#
_symmetry.space_group_name_H-M   'P 1'
#
loop_
_entity.id
_entity.type
_entity.pdbx_description
1 polymer ?
#
loop_
_entity_poly.entity_id
_entity_poly.type
_entity_poly.pdbx_seq_one_letter_code
_entity_poly.pdbx_strand_id
1 'polypeptide(L)'
;MRLCFMVLLAAMLATATRAADEPFTPQAFQVFEQTLPIGPRITPYLRYQTEQAWKQDDERRAAWTAIRDEKELLHVQDELRQKVLQMIGGLPSEKTDLHPHITGKIEMDGFSIEKLIFESLPGVYVSALVYVPNDHARKSPAVLLPAGHASNGKIYYQEVSQRLAKRGYVVLAWDPVGQGERSQFWDAQAAKSRYNLICAEHAVMGNLAYLAGANLARWEIWDGIRAVDYLFTRPEVDTERISIVGTSGGGFQAAHIAALDKRIKVVVPSCYITALPMRIFNRVFSDPDSDPEQDLFGMISNGVDHSGLLLLLYPRPVLVAAAVLDFFPIEGTHKTFREVRDLYERFHHGDRMALAEGYHAHQFSPENQEVALEFLDHFNRMPVRHGLPPVKRLEDKALLCTRTGQLMLDFSDARSLMEVIRDYYNERKRERSSTLAREYFGKGYSGVNAWSVAEFKGGQLSAGRIGWELLGSTTSADVSIDRYSLRHSGVLEMPLLYIHKSSINKRKVLLWFQDGGKAKLENWPEIEKYLDANFDIVSIDFRGLGETRMPFKAVSADDPAMARLNFDQAYSYPLSGVLADFVYNSLLTGRPYFLQMIEDAEIAARFAQVKLGLQVEAVTARENDYPLAQGISEALPGITLLPQADGHILTWSEIVNRKQEIWPIQYLLPSGAYIH
;
A
#
# COMPACT_ATOMS: atom_id res chain seq x y z
N MET A 1 -16.61 46.14 21.02
CA MET A 1 -15.31 45.97 21.70
C MET A 1 -15.41 45.52 23.16
N ARG A 2 -16.35 45.98 23.97
CA ARG A 2 -16.48 45.54 25.40
C ARG A 2 -17.05 44.12 25.56
N LEU A 3 -17.88 43.63 24.66
CA LEU A 3 -18.49 42.29 24.73
C LEU A 3 -17.50 41.15 24.37
N CYS A 4 -16.57 41.39 23.42
CA CYS A 4 -15.54 40.43 23.08
C CYS A 4 -14.47 40.23 24.18
N PHE A 5 -14.21 41.30 24.96
CA PHE A 5 -13.25 41.22 26.05
C PHE A 5 -13.77 40.41 27.25
N MET A 6 -15.10 40.47 27.51
CA MET A 6 -15.71 39.67 28.58
C MET A 6 -15.81 38.19 28.25
N VAL A 7 -16.00 37.82 26.97
CA VAL A 7 -16.04 36.41 26.53
C VAL A 7 -14.63 35.79 26.55
N LEU A 8 -13.60 36.55 26.18
CA LEU A 8 -12.20 36.11 26.31
C LEU A 8 -11.74 35.97 27.77
N LEU A 9 -12.18 36.89 28.66
CA LEU A 9 -11.84 36.80 30.08
C LEU A 9 -12.60 35.65 30.78
N ALA A 10 -13.83 35.35 30.36
CA ALA A 10 -14.60 34.20 30.87
C ALA A 10 -14.03 32.86 30.33
N ALA A 11 -13.53 32.83 29.11
CA ALA A 11 -12.84 31.66 28.57
C ALA A 11 -11.48 31.41 29.23
N MET A 12 -10.72 32.48 29.54
CA MET A 12 -9.47 32.37 30.30
C MET A 12 -9.68 32.00 31.77
N LEU A 13 -10.77 32.47 32.42
CA LEU A 13 -11.14 32.07 33.78
C LEU A 13 -11.69 30.63 33.82
N ALA A 14 -12.41 30.17 32.79
CA ALA A 14 -12.89 28.78 32.71
C ALA A 14 -11.74 27.78 32.45
N THR A 15 -10.69 28.20 31.75
CA THR A 15 -9.47 27.38 31.58
C THR A 15 -8.58 27.40 32.82
N ALA A 16 -8.54 28.52 33.57
CA ALA A 16 -7.77 28.62 34.81
C ALA A 16 -8.42 27.85 35.98
N THR A 17 -9.75 27.74 36.03
CA THR A 17 -10.44 26.96 37.08
C THR A 17 -10.41 25.45 36.85
N ARG A 18 -10.19 24.97 35.61
CA ARG A 18 -10.05 23.55 35.33
C ARG A 18 -8.64 23.01 35.65
N ALA A 19 -7.62 23.87 35.58
CA ALA A 19 -6.23 23.48 35.88
C ALA A 19 -5.92 23.35 37.38
N ALA A 20 -6.84 23.74 38.27
CA ALA A 20 -6.65 23.71 39.73
C ALA A 20 -7.10 22.39 40.39
N ASP A 21 -7.84 21.51 39.69
CA ASP A 21 -8.38 20.26 40.23
C ASP A 21 -7.78 18.99 39.64
N GLU A 22 -6.87 19.08 38.65
CA GLU A 22 -6.24 17.90 38.07
C GLU A 22 -5.06 17.43 38.94
N PRO A 23 -5.04 16.14 39.35
CA PRO A 23 -4.02 15.64 40.28
C PRO A 23 -2.65 15.51 39.66
N PHE A 24 -2.54 15.55 38.30
CA PHE A 24 -1.31 15.40 37.56
C PHE A 24 -1.13 16.51 36.51
N THR A 25 0.09 16.65 36.02
CA THR A 25 0.43 17.51 34.87
C THR A 25 0.64 16.67 33.62
N PRO A 26 0.60 17.25 32.40
CA PRO A 26 0.89 16.50 31.14
C PRO A 26 2.21 15.76 31.17
N GLN A 27 3.24 16.28 31.86
CA GLN A 27 4.57 15.65 31.97
C GLN A 27 4.53 14.32 32.72
N ALA A 28 3.57 14.09 33.61
CA ALA A 28 3.41 12.80 34.27
C ALA A 28 3.08 11.67 33.30
N PHE A 29 2.47 11.99 32.17
CA PHE A 29 2.09 11.05 31.12
C PHE A 29 3.13 10.97 29.97
N GLN A 30 4.14 11.84 29.96
CA GLN A 30 5.18 11.85 28.95
C GLN A 30 6.34 10.93 29.37
N VAL A 31 6.66 9.94 28.54
CA VAL A 31 7.73 8.95 28.81
C VAL A 31 9.06 9.44 28.25
N PHE A 32 9.09 9.87 26.99
CA PHE A 32 10.30 10.33 26.34
C PHE A 32 10.42 11.85 26.39
N GLU A 33 11.64 12.34 26.58
CA GLU A 33 11.91 13.77 26.41
C GLU A 33 11.71 14.14 24.92
N GLN A 34 10.87 15.13 24.68
CA GLN A 34 10.73 15.71 23.35
C GLN A 34 11.95 16.57 23.03
N THR A 35 12.96 15.96 22.44
CA THR A 35 14.03 16.74 21.83
C THR A 35 13.49 17.33 20.53
N LEU A 36 13.66 18.66 20.37
CA LEU A 36 13.32 19.33 19.11
C LEU A 36 14.03 18.59 17.94
N PRO A 37 13.31 18.16 16.90
CA PRO A 37 13.92 17.45 15.81
C PRO A 37 14.84 18.39 15.03
N ILE A 38 16.11 18.03 14.96
CA ILE A 38 17.07 18.69 14.09
C ILE A 38 17.06 17.93 12.76
N GLY A 39 16.15 18.30 11.87
CA GLY A 39 15.98 17.67 10.55
C GLY A 39 15.19 16.35 10.57
N PRO A 40 14.99 15.72 9.41
CA PRO A 40 14.30 14.45 9.30
C PRO A 40 15.08 13.34 10.01
N ARG A 41 14.38 12.57 10.83
CA ARG A 41 14.98 11.43 11.55
C ARG A 41 14.37 10.14 11.03
N ILE A 42 15.22 9.17 10.73
CA ILE A 42 14.79 7.80 10.52
C ILE A 42 14.39 7.24 11.88
N THR A 43 13.10 6.96 12.04
CA THR A 43 12.61 6.39 13.28
C THR A 43 13.10 4.95 13.44
N PRO A 44 13.17 4.44 14.68
CA PRO A 44 13.44 3.04 14.94
C PRO A 44 12.53 2.09 14.16
N TYR A 45 11.25 2.45 13.98
CA TYR A 45 10.31 1.59 13.27
C TYR A 45 10.60 1.52 11.76
N LEU A 46 10.87 2.63 11.08
CA LEU A 46 11.26 2.61 9.67
C LEU A 46 12.56 1.82 9.45
N ARG A 47 13.54 2.00 10.35
CA ARG A 47 14.77 1.21 10.33
C ARG A 47 14.49 -0.29 10.47
N TYR A 48 13.65 -0.67 11.41
CA TYR A 48 13.24 -2.06 11.60
C TYR A 48 12.60 -2.63 10.33
N GLN A 49 11.64 -1.93 9.70
CA GLN A 49 11.01 -2.36 8.45
C GLN A 49 12.04 -2.55 7.34
N THR A 50 12.96 -1.61 7.20
CA THR A 50 14.04 -1.67 6.20
C THR A 50 14.98 -2.85 6.45
N GLU A 51 15.40 -3.09 7.70
CA GLU A 51 16.26 -4.21 8.06
C GLU A 51 15.58 -5.57 7.79
N GLN A 52 14.27 -5.69 8.07
CA GLN A 52 13.51 -6.89 7.73
C GLN A 52 13.45 -7.12 6.21
N ALA A 53 13.19 -6.08 5.44
CA ALA A 53 13.13 -6.16 3.99
C ALA A 53 14.48 -6.57 3.38
N TRP A 54 15.59 -6.00 3.84
CA TRP A 54 16.93 -6.38 3.39
C TRP A 54 17.29 -7.83 3.75
N LYS A 55 16.94 -8.29 4.95
CA LYS A 55 17.16 -9.68 5.33
C LYS A 55 16.44 -10.66 4.39
N GLN A 56 15.19 -10.36 4.06
CA GLN A 56 14.40 -11.18 3.13
C GLN A 56 14.96 -11.12 1.69
N ASP A 57 15.46 -9.96 1.27
CA ASP A 57 16.15 -9.81 -0.02
C ASP A 57 17.45 -10.65 -0.09
N ASP A 58 18.25 -10.64 0.97
CA ASP A 58 19.46 -11.46 1.05
C ASP A 58 19.15 -12.97 0.99
N GLU A 59 18.09 -13.42 1.66
CA GLU A 59 17.62 -14.81 1.59
C GLU A 59 17.22 -15.21 0.16
N ARG A 60 16.48 -14.34 -0.54
CA ARG A 60 16.13 -14.53 -1.96
C ARG A 60 17.36 -14.61 -2.85
N ARG A 61 18.30 -13.67 -2.69
CA ARG A 61 19.55 -13.62 -3.48
C ARG A 61 20.38 -14.88 -3.28
N ALA A 62 20.50 -15.37 -2.05
CA ALA A 62 21.19 -16.63 -1.77
C ALA A 62 20.55 -17.81 -2.51
N ALA A 63 19.21 -17.89 -2.51
CA ALA A 63 18.48 -18.92 -3.25
C ALA A 63 18.74 -18.84 -4.76
N TRP A 64 18.75 -17.64 -5.35
CA TRP A 64 18.98 -17.47 -6.80
C TRP A 64 20.44 -17.74 -7.22
N THR A 65 21.38 -17.47 -6.33
CA THR A 65 22.78 -17.82 -6.57
C THR A 65 22.98 -19.33 -6.68
N ALA A 66 22.16 -20.12 -6.02
CA ALA A 66 22.21 -21.58 -6.04
C ALA A 66 21.62 -22.23 -7.31
N ILE A 67 20.93 -21.48 -8.18
CA ILE A 67 20.37 -21.97 -9.44
C ILE A 67 21.52 -22.41 -10.36
N ARG A 68 21.49 -23.67 -10.81
CA ARG A 68 22.59 -24.30 -11.58
C ARG A 68 22.30 -24.40 -13.07
N ASP A 69 21.06 -24.56 -13.45
CA ASP A 69 20.62 -24.76 -14.82
C ASP A 69 19.29 -24.06 -15.14
N GLU A 70 18.97 -23.97 -16.41
CA GLU A 70 17.75 -23.30 -16.89
C GLU A 70 16.46 -24.00 -16.44
N LYS A 71 16.50 -25.31 -16.19
CA LYS A 71 15.33 -26.04 -15.69
C LYS A 71 15.00 -25.64 -14.26
N GLU A 72 16.02 -25.49 -13.40
CA GLU A 72 15.82 -24.95 -12.05
C GLU A 72 15.30 -23.52 -12.11
N LEU A 73 15.82 -22.68 -13.02
CA LEU A 73 15.32 -21.32 -13.24
C LEU A 73 13.84 -21.29 -13.60
N LEU A 74 13.43 -22.13 -14.56
CA LEU A 74 12.02 -22.22 -14.98
C LEU A 74 11.11 -22.75 -13.87
N HIS A 75 11.62 -23.61 -13.00
CA HIS A 75 10.90 -24.05 -11.80
C HIS A 75 10.69 -22.90 -10.82
N VAL A 76 11.72 -22.13 -10.51
CA VAL A 76 11.62 -20.90 -9.68
C VAL A 76 10.63 -19.92 -10.30
N GLN A 77 10.64 -19.74 -11.61
CA GLN A 77 9.68 -18.91 -12.34
C GLN A 77 8.22 -19.35 -12.10
N ASP A 78 7.96 -20.67 -12.17
CA ASP A 78 6.61 -21.18 -11.96
C ASP A 78 6.16 -21.01 -10.50
N GLU A 79 7.06 -21.21 -9.53
CA GLU A 79 6.77 -20.95 -8.12
C GLU A 79 6.48 -19.45 -7.87
N LEU A 80 7.29 -18.55 -8.41
CA LEU A 80 7.07 -17.11 -8.30
C LEU A 80 5.73 -16.70 -8.92
N ARG A 81 5.36 -17.28 -10.07
CA ARG A 81 4.07 -17.01 -10.72
C ARG A 81 2.89 -17.42 -9.83
N GLN A 82 2.97 -18.59 -9.18
CA GLN A 82 1.95 -19.03 -8.23
C GLN A 82 1.85 -18.10 -7.03
N LYS A 83 2.99 -17.63 -6.50
CA LYS A 83 3.02 -16.66 -5.41
C LYS A 83 2.36 -15.34 -5.81
N VAL A 84 2.65 -14.80 -7.00
CA VAL A 84 1.99 -13.58 -7.50
C VAL A 84 0.48 -13.80 -7.60
N LEU A 85 0.03 -14.92 -8.18
CA LEU A 85 -1.40 -15.25 -8.26
C LEU A 85 -2.05 -15.33 -6.87
N GLN A 86 -1.39 -15.92 -5.89
CA GLN A 86 -1.89 -15.99 -4.51
C GLN A 86 -2.00 -14.59 -3.88
N MET A 87 -0.97 -13.76 -4.04
CA MET A 87 -0.94 -12.41 -3.47
C MET A 87 -2.05 -11.50 -4.01
N ILE A 88 -2.42 -11.66 -5.28
CA ILE A 88 -3.52 -10.88 -5.88
C ILE A 88 -4.90 -11.51 -5.63
N GLY A 89 -5.00 -12.68 -5.00
CA GLY A 89 -6.26 -13.41 -4.77
C GLY A 89 -6.70 -14.25 -5.96
N GLY A 90 -5.80 -14.62 -6.87
CA GLY A 90 -6.06 -15.32 -8.14
C GLY A 90 -6.57 -14.38 -9.24
N LEU A 91 -6.82 -14.88 -10.43
CA LEU A 91 -7.51 -14.19 -11.52
C LEU A 91 -8.96 -14.67 -11.62
N PRO A 92 -9.88 -13.92 -12.23
CA PRO A 92 -11.21 -14.42 -12.59
C PRO A 92 -11.11 -15.71 -13.40
N SER A 93 -11.96 -16.70 -13.10
CA SER A 93 -11.90 -18.03 -13.71
C SER A 93 -12.50 -18.08 -15.11
N GLU A 94 -13.44 -17.19 -15.39
CA GLU A 94 -14.19 -17.17 -16.63
C GLU A 94 -13.92 -15.91 -17.44
N LYS A 95 -13.75 -16.07 -18.74
CA LYS A 95 -13.70 -14.99 -19.71
C LYS A 95 -15.09 -14.80 -20.31
N THR A 96 -15.72 -13.71 -19.95
CA THR A 96 -17.01 -13.29 -20.55
C THR A 96 -16.78 -12.60 -21.90
N ASP A 97 -17.84 -12.38 -22.67
CA ASP A 97 -17.74 -11.61 -23.91
C ASP A 97 -17.25 -10.18 -23.62
N LEU A 98 -16.44 -9.64 -24.54
CA LEU A 98 -15.88 -8.31 -24.41
C LEU A 98 -16.87 -7.19 -24.74
N HIS A 99 -17.92 -7.49 -25.49
CA HIS A 99 -18.90 -6.52 -26.01
C HIS A 99 -18.26 -5.22 -26.52
N PRO A 100 -17.26 -5.30 -27.44
CA PRO A 100 -16.51 -4.13 -27.85
C PRO A 100 -17.39 -3.17 -28.64
N HIS A 101 -17.37 -1.89 -28.22
CA HIS A 101 -18.12 -0.82 -28.83
C HIS A 101 -17.22 0.33 -29.25
N ILE A 102 -17.17 0.65 -30.56
CA ILE A 102 -16.44 1.81 -31.09
C ILE A 102 -17.39 3.01 -31.09
N THR A 103 -17.12 3.98 -30.22
CA THR A 103 -17.96 5.17 -30.04
C THR A 103 -17.59 6.32 -30.98
N GLY A 104 -16.45 6.25 -31.65
CA GLY A 104 -15.99 7.24 -32.61
C GLY A 104 -14.63 6.92 -33.20
N LYS A 105 -14.30 7.65 -34.28
CA LYS A 105 -13.04 7.52 -35.00
C LYS A 105 -12.50 8.88 -35.38
N ILE A 106 -11.19 9.07 -35.28
CA ILE A 106 -10.48 10.30 -35.70
C ILE A 106 -9.42 9.89 -36.70
N GLU A 107 -9.50 10.47 -37.90
CA GLU A 107 -8.48 10.27 -38.93
C GLU A 107 -7.27 11.18 -38.67
N MET A 108 -6.07 10.63 -38.74
CA MET A 108 -4.80 11.28 -38.51
C MET A 108 -3.86 11.06 -39.70
N ASP A 109 -2.74 11.77 -39.74
CA ASP A 109 -1.72 11.60 -40.78
C ASP A 109 -0.99 10.24 -40.57
N GLY A 110 -1.32 9.27 -41.41
CA GLY A 110 -0.74 7.91 -41.42
C GLY A 110 -1.38 6.88 -40.51
N PHE A 111 -2.37 7.25 -39.68
CA PHE A 111 -3.10 6.34 -38.81
C PHE A 111 -4.48 6.90 -38.45
N SER A 112 -5.31 6.09 -37.81
CA SER A 112 -6.57 6.54 -37.19
C SER A 112 -6.61 6.22 -35.70
N ILE A 113 -7.46 6.92 -34.95
CA ILE A 113 -7.70 6.68 -33.52
C ILE A 113 -9.15 6.24 -33.35
N GLU A 114 -9.37 5.00 -32.92
CA GLU A 114 -10.70 4.48 -32.58
C GLU A 114 -10.93 4.62 -31.07
N LYS A 115 -12.11 5.13 -30.70
CA LYS A 115 -12.55 5.24 -29.30
C LYS A 115 -13.30 3.97 -28.93
N LEU A 116 -12.70 3.15 -28.08
CA LEU A 116 -13.18 1.83 -27.73
C LEU A 116 -13.71 1.80 -26.29
N ILE A 117 -14.83 1.13 -26.08
CA ILE A 117 -15.31 0.67 -24.78
C ILE A 117 -15.47 -0.84 -24.86
N PHE A 118 -14.96 -1.59 -23.88
CA PHE A 118 -15.18 -3.03 -23.78
C PHE A 118 -15.42 -3.45 -22.32
N GLU A 119 -16.00 -4.63 -22.11
CA GLU A 119 -16.21 -5.19 -20.79
C GLU A 119 -15.07 -6.15 -20.42
N SER A 120 -14.45 -5.92 -19.26
CA SER A 120 -13.46 -6.87 -18.70
C SER A 120 -14.12 -7.93 -17.83
N LEU A 121 -15.19 -7.58 -17.14
CA LEU A 121 -16.12 -8.42 -16.40
C LEU A 121 -17.54 -7.88 -16.66
N PRO A 122 -18.61 -8.66 -16.40
CA PRO A 122 -19.98 -8.18 -16.60
C PRO A 122 -20.25 -6.87 -15.88
N GLY A 123 -20.60 -5.82 -16.64
CA GLY A 123 -20.82 -4.46 -16.16
C GLY A 123 -19.57 -3.69 -15.74
N VAL A 124 -18.35 -4.24 -15.90
CA VAL A 124 -17.09 -3.54 -15.64
C VAL A 124 -16.50 -3.08 -16.96
N TYR A 125 -16.79 -1.83 -17.29
CA TYR A 125 -16.40 -1.22 -18.56
C TYR A 125 -14.99 -0.65 -18.51
N VAL A 126 -14.26 -0.78 -19.63
CA VAL A 126 -12.91 -0.23 -19.84
C VAL A 126 -12.95 0.71 -21.06
N SER A 127 -12.58 1.97 -20.86
CA SER A 127 -12.40 2.94 -21.94
C SER A 127 -10.98 2.88 -22.48
N ALA A 128 -10.85 2.84 -23.79
CA ALA A 128 -9.58 2.68 -24.47
C ALA A 128 -9.51 3.50 -25.78
N LEU A 129 -8.29 3.80 -26.22
CA LEU A 129 -7.99 4.36 -27.53
C LEU A 129 -7.17 3.35 -28.32
N VAL A 130 -7.63 3.02 -29.53
CA VAL A 130 -6.91 2.15 -30.45
C VAL A 130 -6.34 2.98 -31.60
N TYR A 131 -5.02 3.05 -31.67
CA TYR A 131 -4.32 3.73 -32.76
C TYR A 131 -4.00 2.71 -33.84
N VAL A 132 -4.53 2.88 -35.04
CA VAL A 132 -4.45 1.90 -36.12
C VAL A 132 -3.71 2.51 -37.32
N PRO A 133 -2.52 2.02 -37.70
CA PRO A 133 -1.84 2.48 -38.90
C PRO A 133 -2.69 2.30 -40.15
N ASN A 134 -2.60 3.22 -41.13
CA ASN A 134 -3.38 3.15 -42.38
C ASN A 134 -2.85 2.14 -43.38
N ASP A 135 -1.61 1.65 -43.20
CA ASP A 135 -1.03 0.60 -44.04
C ASP A 135 -1.49 -0.79 -43.56
N HIS A 136 -2.36 -1.40 -44.34
CA HIS A 136 -2.91 -2.74 -44.06
C HIS A 136 -2.36 -3.82 -45.00
N ALA A 137 -1.28 -3.53 -45.75
CA ALA A 137 -0.69 -4.51 -46.66
C ALA A 137 -0.16 -5.75 -45.92
N ARG A 138 0.16 -5.60 -44.65
CA ARG A 138 0.58 -6.70 -43.75
C ARG A 138 -0.02 -6.48 -42.37
N LYS A 139 -0.15 -7.58 -41.59
CA LYS A 139 -0.50 -7.48 -40.19
C LYS A 139 0.57 -6.71 -39.40
N SER A 140 0.14 -5.80 -38.58
CA SER A 140 0.98 -4.94 -37.75
C SER A 140 1.28 -5.58 -36.40
N PRO A 141 2.50 -5.46 -35.84
CA PRO A 141 2.70 -5.75 -34.44
C PRO A 141 1.85 -4.83 -33.56
N ALA A 142 1.54 -5.26 -32.35
CA ALA A 142 0.73 -4.45 -31.45
C ALA A 142 1.48 -4.07 -30.15
N VAL A 143 1.13 -2.92 -29.60
CA VAL A 143 1.63 -2.44 -28.31
C VAL A 143 0.44 -2.15 -27.39
N LEU A 144 0.42 -2.83 -26.26
CA LEU A 144 -0.44 -2.50 -25.11
C LEU A 144 0.20 -1.35 -24.34
N LEU A 145 -0.60 -0.35 -23.97
CA LEU A 145 -0.12 0.83 -23.26
C LEU A 145 -1.07 1.18 -22.12
N PRO A 146 -0.96 0.48 -20.97
CA PRO A 146 -1.67 0.86 -19.75
C PRO A 146 -1.23 2.26 -19.31
N ALA A 147 -2.20 3.10 -18.94
CA ALA A 147 -1.88 4.40 -18.39
C ALA A 147 -1.27 4.28 -16.99
N GLY A 148 -0.26 5.09 -16.69
CA GLY A 148 0.18 5.33 -15.33
C GLY A 148 -0.75 6.31 -14.61
N HIS A 149 -0.44 6.64 -13.36
CA HIS A 149 -1.25 7.53 -12.54
C HIS A 149 -1.34 8.94 -13.17
N ALA A 150 -2.40 9.18 -13.92
CA ALA A 150 -2.70 10.45 -14.57
C ALA A 150 -4.20 10.73 -14.50
N SER A 151 -4.58 11.95 -14.13
CA SER A 151 -5.99 12.32 -13.95
C SER A 151 -6.83 12.14 -15.22
N ASN A 152 -6.24 12.34 -16.41
CA ASN A 152 -6.88 12.09 -17.71
C ASN A 152 -6.53 10.72 -18.32
N GLY A 153 -5.92 9.81 -17.55
CA GLY A 153 -5.69 8.41 -17.91
C GLY A 153 -4.96 8.22 -19.24
N LYS A 154 -5.54 7.40 -20.12
CA LYS A 154 -5.00 7.07 -21.45
C LYS A 154 -4.68 8.30 -22.31
N ILE A 155 -5.37 9.40 -22.09
CA ILE A 155 -5.20 10.63 -22.91
C ILE A 155 -3.84 11.28 -22.64
N TYR A 156 -3.31 11.15 -21.42
CA TYR A 156 -1.98 11.62 -21.08
C TYR A 156 -0.90 11.03 -22.00
N TYR A 157 -1.07 9.78 -22.38
CA TYR A 157 -0.10 9.01 -23.17
C TYR A 157 -0.35 9.08 -24.69
N GLN A 158 -1.18 10.01 -25.17
CA GLN A 158 -1.51 10.11 -26.60
C GLN A 158 -0.30 10.32 -27.52
N GLU A 159 0.73 11.05 -27.06
CA GLU A 159 1.88 11.34 -27.91
C GLU A 159 2.74 10.10 -28.16
N VAL A 160 3.05 9.32 -27.13
CA VAL A 160 3.79 8.06 -27.31
C VAL A 160 2.98 7.05 -28.12
N SER A 161 1.66 7.01 -27.94
CA SER A 161 0.76 6.17 -28.75
C SER A 161 0.77 6.55 -30.23
N GLN A 162 0.73 7.86 -30.55
CA GLN A 162 0.84 8.36 -31.92
C GLN A 162 2.21 8.05 -32.54
N ARG A 163 3.32 8.17 -31.74
CA ARG A 163 4.68 7.83 -32.22
C ARG A 163 4.80 6.37 -32.60
N LEU A 164 4.23 5.48 -31.80
CA LEU A 164 4.17 4.03 -32.09
C LEU A 164 3.32 3.75 -33.33
N ALA A 165 2.14 4.38 -33.45
CA ALA A 165 1.28 4.18 -34.62
C ALA A 165 1.96 4.65 -35.92
N LYS A 166 2.69 5.77 -35.90
CA LYS A 166 3.50 6.24 -37.05
C LYS A 166 4.66 5.31 -37.41
N ARG A 167 5.11 4.46 -36.45
CA ARG A 167 6.07 3.38 -36.71
C ARG A 167 5.42 2.10 -37.23
N GLY A 168 4.09 2.06 -37.33
CA GLY A 168 3.36 0.91 -37.88
C GLY A 168 2.86 -0.08 -36.83
N TYR A 169 2.78 0.31 -35.56
CA TYR A 169 2.18 -0.49 -34.49
C TYR A 169 0.69 -0.21 -34.36
N VAL A 170 -0.12 -1.21 -34.15
CA VAL A 170 -1.44 -1.05 -33.54
C VAL A 170 -1.22 -0.80 -32.04
N VAL A 171 -1.73 0.31 -31.51
CA VAL A 171 -1.56 0.65 -30.10
C VAL A 171 -2.91 0.62 -29.39
N LEU A 172 -3.02 -0.09 -28.29
CA LEU A 172 -4.19 -0.07 -27.42
C LEU A 172 -3.80 0.54 -26.07
N ALA A 173 -4.27 1.77 -25.82
CA ALA A 173 -4.09 2.49 -24.57
C ALA A 173 -5.42 2.56 -23.81
N TRP A 174 -5.44 2.24 -22.52
CA TRP A 174 -6.68 2.25 -21.72
C TRP A 174 -6.54 2.99 -20.40
N ASP A 175 -7.70 3.36 -19.82
CA ASP A 175 -7.78 3.89 -18.47
C ASP A 175 -7.77 2.73 -17.47
N PRO A 176 -6.85 2.73 -16.49
CA PRO A 176 -7.00 1.91 -15.29
C PRO A 176 -8.27 2.29 -14.52
N VAL A 177 -8.78 1.39 -13.69
CA VAL A 177 -9.89 1.72 -12.79
C VAL A 177 -9.50 2.90 -11.88
N GLY A 178 -10.42 3.81 -11.64
CA GLY A 178 -10.15 5.01 -10.81
C GLY A 178 -9.47 6.17 -11.53
N GLN A 179 -9.24 6.07 -12.86
CA GLN A 179 -8.57 7.11 -13.64
C GLN A 179 -9.33 7.41 -14.94
N GLY A 180 -9.08 8.61 -15.50
CA GLY A 180 -9.68 9.03 -16.77
C GLY A 180 -11.21 8.95 -16.74
N GLU A 181 -11.78 8.19 -17.69
CA GLU A 181 -13.24 7.99 -17.77
C GLU A 181 -13.76 6.85 -16.85
N ARG A 182 -12.90 6.30 -15.97
CA ARG A 182 -13.21 5.18 -15.06
C ARG A 182 -13.18 5.57 -13.58
N SER A 183 -13.39 6.86 -13.25
CA SER A 183 -13.52 7.27 -11.84
C SER A 183 -14.65 6.49 -11.16
N GLN A 184 -14.39 5.98 -9.97
CA GLN A 184 -15.33 5.22 -9.15
C GLN A 184 -16.08 6.13 -8.16
N PHE A 185 -15.55 7.32 -7.91
CA PHE A 185 -16.04 8.27 -6.91
C PHE A 185 -16.31 9.65 -7.52
N TRP A 186 -16.80 9.67 -8.76
CA TRP A 186 -17.07 10.90 -9.50
C TRP A 186 -18.18 11.73 -8.87
N ASP A 187 -17.91 13.00 -8.62
CA ASP A 187 -18.91 14.00 -8.26
C ASP A 187 -19.36 14.75 -9.53
N ALA A 188 -20.57 14.49 -9.97
CA ALA A 188 -21.12 15.10 -11.18
C ALA A 188 -21.32 16.61 -11.06
N GLN A 189 -21.54 17.15 -9.86
CA GLN A 189 -21.72 18.60 -9.63
C GLN A 189 -20.38 19.31 -9.68
N ALA A 190 -19.36 18.73 -9.05
CA ALA A 190 -18.01 19.28 -9.04
C ALA A 190 -17.21 18.95 -10.31
N ALA A 191 -17.72 18.07 -11.19
CA ALA A 191 -17.08 17.53 -12.38
C ALA A 191 -15.64 17.00 -12.10
N LYS A 192 -15.47 16.29 -10.99
CA LYS A 192 -14.19 15.68 -10.57
C LYS A 192 -14.44 14.52 -9.62
N SER A 193 -13.41 13.71 -9.38
CA SER A 193 -13.46 12.74 -8.29
C SER A 193 -13.63 13.42 -6.93
N ARG A 194 -14.30 12.76 -5.98
CA ARG A 194 -14.36 13.19 -4.58
C ARG A 194 -12.99 13.14 -3.89
N TYR A 195 -12.07 12.37 -4.43
CA TYR A 195 -10.70 12.25 -3.96
C TYR A 195 -9.76 13.08 -4.83
N ASN A 196 -8.97 13.95 -4.20
CA ASN A 196 -8.11 14.90 -4.93
C ASN A 196 -6.75 14.33 -5.35
N LEU A 197 -6.29 13.28 -4.69
CA LEU A 197 -5.05 12.59 -5.03
C LEU A 197 -5.26 11.68 -6.24
N ILE A 198 -4.30 11.60 -7.15
CA ILE A 198 -4.37 10.73 -8.33
C ILE A 198 -4.56 9.27 -7.92
N CYS A 199 -3.82 8.81 -6.89
CA CYS A 199 -3.87 7.43 -6.38
C CYS A 199 -4.93 7.21 -5.28
N ALA A 200 -5.65 8.25 -4.84
CA ALA A 200 -6.57 8.11 -3.70
C ALA A 200 -7.76 7.18 -3.97
N GLU A 201 -8.27 7.13 -5.19
CA GLU A 201 -9.28 6.14 -5.56
C GLU A 201 -8.74 4.71 -5.46
N HIS A 202 -7.48 4.49 -5.86
CA HIS A 202 -6.78 3.20 -5.70
C HIS A 202 -6.62 2.84 -4.22
N ALA A 203 -6.24 3.80 -3.36
CA ALA A 203 -6.13 3.56 -1.92
C ALA A 203 -7.46 3.14 -1.30
N VAL A 204 -8.58 3.79 -1.67
CA VAL A 204 -9.92 3.40 -1.18
C VAL A 204 -10.29 1.98 -1.60
N MET A 205 -10.16 1.67 -2.89
CA MET A 205 -10.52 0.35 -3.43
C MET A 205 -9.55 -0.73 -2.96
N GLY A 206 -8.26 -0.44 -2.94
CA GLY A 206 -7.22 -1.39 -2.57
C GLY A 206 -7.25 -1.79 -1.10
N ASN A 207 -7.56 -0.84 -0.20
CA ASN A 207 -7.77 -1.15 1.21
C ASN A 207 -8.93 -2.13 1.41
N LEU A 208 -10.03 -1.95 0.68
CA LEU A 208 -11.14 -2.90 0.69
C LEU A 208 -10.72 -4.24 0.09
N ALA A 209 -9.94 -4.24 -0.99
CA ALA A 209 -9.46 -5.46 -1.62
C ALA A 209 -8.59 -6.30 -0.68
N TYR A 210 -7.67 -5.68 0.08
CA TYR A 210 -6.88 -6.40 1.10
C TYR A 210 -7.77 -7.09 2.14
N LEU A 211 -8.75 -6.36 2.69
CA LEU A 211 -9.70 -6.93 3.66
C LEU A 211 -10.48 -8.10 3.07
N ALA A 212 -10.87 -7.99 1.80
CA ALA A 212 -11.55 -9.07 1.07
C ALA A 212 -10.62 -10.22 0.64
N GLY A 213 -9.34 -10.19 0.99
CA GLY A 213 -8.39 -11.25 0.67
C GLY A 213 -7.90 -11.27 -0.77
N ALA A 214 -7.88 -10.10 -1.40
CA ALA A 214 -7.31 -9.87 -2.72
C ALA A 214 -6.36 -8.65 -2.70
N ASN A 215 -5.90 -8.25 -3.87
CA ASN A 215 -5.24 -6.98 -4.10
C ASN A 215 -5.90 -6.28 -5.30
N LEU A 216 -5.87 -4.95 -5.34
CA LEU A 216 -6.43 -4.17 -6.46
C LEU A 216 -5.82 -4.58 -7.81
N ALA A 217 -4.54 -4.97 -7.81
CA ALA A 217 -3.83 -5.51 -8.97
C ALA A 217 -4.57 -6.66 -9.68
N ARG A 218 -5.38 -7.45 -8.96
CA ARG A 218 -6.19 -8.52 -9.54
C ARG A 218 -7.01 -8.03 -10.72
N TRP A 219 -7.69 -6.92 -10.57
CA TRP A 219 -8.62 -6.37 -11.56
C TRP A 219 -7.90 -5.55 -12.63
N GLU A 220 -6.85 -4.82 -12.27
CA GLU A 220 -6.03 -4.09 -13.26
C GLU A 220 -5.27 -5.04 -14.20
N ILE A 221 -4.71 -6.11 -13.67
CA ILE A 221 -4.06 -7.16 -14.48
C ILE A 221 -5.11 -7.85 -15.36
N TRP A 222 -6.31 -8.10 -14.82
CA TRP A 222 -7.38 -8.71 -15.59
C TRP A 222 -7.81 -7.82 -16.76
N ASP A 223 -8.00 -6.53 -16.54
CA ASP A 223 -8.29 -5.56 -17.62
C ASP A 223 -7.24 -5.66 -18.74
N GLY A 224 -5.96 -5.73 -18.39
CA GLY A 224 -4.88 -5.90 -19.36
C GLY A 224 -4.92 -7.23 -20.11
N ILE A 225 -5.22 -8.34 -19.44
CA ILE A 225 -5.42 -9.66 -20.08
C ILE A 225 -6.59 -9.59 -21.06
N ARG A 226 -7.69 -8.92 -20.71
CA ARG A 226 -8.85 -8.70 -21.58
C ARG A 226 -8.53 -7.77 -22.76
N ALA A 227 -7.64 -6.79 -22.55
CA ALA A 227 -7.12 -5.95 -23.64
C ALA A 227 -6.29 -6.79 -24.66
N VAL A 228 -5.50 -7.77 -24.18
CA VAL A 228 -4.84 -8.75 -25.08
C VAL A 228 -5.90 -9.57 -25.84
N ASP A 229 -6.95 -10.06 -25.16
CA ASP A 229 -8.03 -10.79 -25.83
C ASP A 229 -8.68 -9.95 -26.94
N TYR A 230 -8.92 -8.65 -26.71
CA TYR A 230 -9.44 -7.75 -27.73
C TYR A 230 -8.49 -7.65 -28.94
N LEU A 231 -7.17 -7.51 -28.74
CA LEU A 231 -6.21 -7.46 -29.84
C LEU A 231 -6.24 -8.75 -30.69
N PHE A 232 -6.53 -9.89 -30.08
CA PHE A 232 -6.68 -11.17 -30.82
C PHE A 232 -7.93 -11.21 -31.71
N THR A 233 -8.91 -10.34 -31.49
CA THR A 233 -10.08 -10.22 -32.39
C THR A 233 -9.83 -9.33 -33.60
N ARG A 234 -8.72 -8.58 -33.63
CA ARG A 234 -8.43 -7.58 -34.64
C ARG A 234 -7.70 -8.21 -35.84
N PRO A 235 -8.27 -8.18 -37.07
CA PRO A 235 -7.68 -8.83 -38.24
C PRO A 235 -6.34 -8.23 -38.69
N GLU A 236 -6.12 -6.93 -38.42
CA GLU A 236 -4.89 -6.22 -38.77
C GLU A 236 -3.73 -6.46 -37.78
N VAL A 237 -3.99 -7.11 -36.64
CA VAL A 237 -2.96 -7.38 -35.62
C VAL A 237 -2.23 -8.68 -35.89
N ASP A 238 -0.89 -8.63 -35.79
CA ASP A 238 -0.04 -9.82 -35.71
C ASP A 238 0.05 -10.28 -34.25
N THR A 239 -0.70 -11.31 -33.92
CA THR A 239 -0.82 -11.85 -32.54
C THR A 239 0.48 -12.49 -32.02
N GLU A 240 1.46 -12.78 -32.90
CA GLU A 240 2.77 -13.27 -32.49
C GLU A 240 3.75 -12.14 -32.11
N ARG A 241 3.38 -10.88 -32.36
CA ARG A 241 4.22 -9.71 -32.08
C ARG A 241 3.47 -8.68 -31.23
N ILE A 242 3.06 -9.11 -30.02
CA ILE A 242 2.42 -8.23 -29.02
C ILE A 242 3.45 -7.81 -28.00
N SER A 243 3.57 -6.52 -27.79
CA SER A 243 4.44 -5.88 -26.79
C SER A 243 3.62 -5.11 -25.77
N ILE A 244 4.22 -4.78 -24.62
CA ILE A 244 3.62 -3.89 -23.62
C ILE A 244 4.64 -2.85 -23.18
N VAL A 245 4.18 -1.61 -23.09
CA VAL A 245 4.95 -0.44 -22.61
C VAL A 245 4.09 0.29 -21.59
N GLY A 246 4.65 0.65 -20.45
CA GLY A 246 3.91 1.44 -19.46
C GLY A 246 4.84 2.18 -18.52
N THR A 247 4.38 3.31 -17.99
CA THR A 247 5.16 4.18 -17.10
C THR A 247 4.47 4.31 -15.75
N SER A 248 5.25 4.27 -14.66
CA SER A 248 4.71 4.42 -13.29
C SER A 248 3.70 3.31 -12.98
N GLY A 249 2.46 3.61 -12.58
CA GLY A 249 1.38 2.62 -12.48
C GLY A 249 1.17 1.81 -13.77
N GLY A 250 1.41 2.40 -14.94
CA GLY A 250 1.46 1.67 -16.22
C GLY A 250 2.67 0.72 -16.32
N GLY A 251 3.81 1.09 -15.72
CA GLY A 251 5.00 0.22 -15.60
C GLY A 251 4.74 -0.97 -14.68
N PHE A 252 4.03 -0.75 -13.58
CA PHE A 252 3.50 -1.81 -12.73
C PHE A 252 2.63 -2.77 -13.55
N GLN A 253 1.62 -2.25 -14.26
CA GLN A 253 0.72 -3.06 -15.09
C GLN A 253 1.51 -3.81 -16.17
N ALA A 254 2.45 -3.14 -16.86
CA ALA A 254 3.25 -3.77 -17.91
C ALA A 254 4.03 -4.98 -17.40
N ALA A 255 4.70 -4.86 -16.24
CA ALA A 255 5.46 -5.95 -15.65
C ALA A 255 4.56 -7.11 -15.20
N HIS A 256 3.46 -6.81 -14.48
CA HIS A 256 2.59 -7.84 -13.91
C HIS A 256 1.71 -8.53 -14.96
N ILE A 257 1.14 -7.79 -15.92
CA ILE A 257 0.35 -8.38 -17.00
C ILE A 257 1.23 -9.33 -17.81
N ALA A 258 2.43 -8.88 -18.20
CA ALA A 258 3.37 -9.73 -18.93
C ALA A 258 3.85 -10.94 -18.11
N ALA A 259 4.01 -10.81 -16.79
CA ALA A 259 4.37 -11.93 -15.91
C ALA A 259 3.30 -13.05 -15.92
N LEU A 260 2.03 -12.66 -16.07
CA LEU A 260 0.89 -13.60 -16.02
C LEU A 260 0.33 -13.96 -17.40
N ASP A 261 0.63 -13.18 -18.45
CA ASP A 261 0.19 -13.46 -19.83
C ASP A 261 1.39 -13.67 -20.79
N LYS A 262 1.65 -14.91 -21.15
CA LYS A 262 2.77 -15.30 -22.03
C LYS A 262 2.58 -14.88 -23.51
N ARG A 263 1.41 -14.38 -23.88
CA ARG A 263 1.13 -13.85 -25.24
C ARG A 263 1.90 -12.57 -25.52
N ILE A 264 2.26 -11.81 -24.48
CA ILE A 264 3.09 -10.61 -24.57
C ILE A 264 4.55 -11.03 -24.77
N LYS A 265 5.20 -10.54 -25.83
CA LYS A 265 6.53 -11.00 -26.27
C LYS A 265 7.66 -10.03 -25.90
N VAL A 266 7.42 -8.72 -25.85
CA VAL A 266 8.41 -7.68 -25.50
C VAL A 266 7.83 -6.78 -24.43
N VAL A 267 8.63 -6.44 -23.41
CA VAL A 267 8.14 -5.74 -22.22
C VAL A 267 9.02 -4.54 -21.91
N VAL A 268 8.40 -3.36 -21.72
CA VAL A 268 9.09 -2.11 -21.40
C VAL A 268 8.43 -1.45 -20.17
N PRO A 269 8.78 -1.85 -18.95
CA PRO A 269 8.38 -1.12 -17.74
C PRO A 269 9.24 0.15 -17.60
N SER A 270 8.59 1.31 -17.52
CA SER A 270 9.24 2.60 -17.33
C SER A 270 8.91 3.20 -15.96
N CYS A 271 9.91 3.78 -15.28
CA CYS A 271 9.75 4.47 -14.00
C CYS A 271 8.98 3.64 -12.95
N TYR A 272 9.33 2.37 -12.81
CA TYR A 272 8.69 1.45 -11.87
C TYR A 272 9.69 0.50 -11.21
N ILE A 273 10.63 -0.06 -11.98
CA ILE A 273 11.54 -1.09 -11.49
C ILE A 273 12.60 -0.48 -10.56
N THR A 274 12.65 -1.00 -9.33
CA THR A 274 13.66 -0.69 -8.31
C THR A 274 13.89 -1.92 -7.42
N ALA A 275 14.52 -1.78 -6.25
CA ALA A 275 14.52 -2.78 -5.19
C ALA A 275 13.60 -2.29 -4.06
N LEU A 276 12.62 -3.08 -3.67
CA LEU A 276 11.62 -2.69 -2.67
C LEU A 276 12.22 -2.32 -1.31
N PRO A 277 13.32 -2.97 -0.79
CA PRO A 277 13.95 -2.50 0.44
C PRO A 277 14.48 -1.07 0.36
N MET A 278 14.95 -0.63 -0.81
CA MET A 278 15.37 0.76 -1.04
C MET A 278 14.17 1.70 -1.15
N ARG A 279 13.09 1.26 -1.80
CA ARG A 279 11.86 2.03 -1.90
C ARG A 279 11.23 2.24 -0.51
N ILE A 280 11.17 1.22 0.34
CA ILE A 280 10.69 1.33 1.72
C ILE A 280 11.41 2.46 2.47
N PHE A 281 12.73 2.50 2.39
CA PHE A 281 13.52 3.53 3.06
C PHE A 281 13.25 4.94 2.50
N ASN A 282 13.06 5.07 1.20
CA ASN A 282 12.89 6.35 0.51
C ASN A 282 11.42 6.82 0.47
N ARG A 283 10.45 5.90 0.50
CA ARG A 283 9.02 6.15 0.25
C ARG A 283 8.43 7.22 1.16
N VAL A 284 8.71 7.15 2.45
CA VAL A 284 8.15 8.09 3.44
C VAL A 284 8.51 9.54 3.15
N PHE A 285 9.55 9.79 2.36
CA PHE A 285 10.03 11.13 2.05
C PHE A 285 9.64 11.62 0.65
N SER A 286 9.46 10.71 -0.28
CA SER A 286 9.40 11.03 -1.70
C SER A 286 8.17 10.51 -2.43
N ASP A 287 7.51 9.52 -1.87
CA ASP A 287 6.31 8.91 -2.43
C ASP A 287 5.13 9.16 -1.48
N PRO A 288 4.40 10.27 -1.69
CA PRO A 288 3.31 10.67 -0.78
C PRO A 288 2.05 9.82 -0.97
N ASP A 289 1.98 9.04 -2.04
CA ASP A 289 0.76 8.35 -2.41
C ASP A 289 0.82 6.87 -2.02
N SER A 290 -0.30 6.39 -1.54
CA SER A 290 -0.50 4.98 -1.25
C SER A 290 -1.01 4.28 -2.50
N ASP A 291 -0.18 3.41 -3.06
CA ASP A 291 -0.47 2.62 -4.26
C ASP A 291 -0.68 1.14 -3.89
N PRO A 292 -1.84 0.77 -3.34
CA PRO A 292 -2.07 -0.59 -2.83
C PRO A 292 -1.95 -1.67 -3.91
N GLU A 293 -2.20 -1.36 -5.17
CA GLU A 293 -2.02 -2.29 -6.27
C GLU A 293 -0.55 -2.68 -6.47
N GLN A 294 0.39 -1.82 -6.08
CA GLN A 294 1.83 -2.07 -6.19
C GLN A 294 2.41 -2.76 -4.96
N ASP A 295 1.70 -2.76 -3.83
CA ASP A 295 2.15 -3.28 -2.55
C ASP A 295 1.51 -4.65 -2.25
N LEU A 296 1.83 -5.68 -3.04
CA LEU A 296 1.26 -7.01 -2.84
C LEU A 296 1.68 -7.59 -1.48
N PHE A 297 0.70 -8.14 -0.74
CA PHE A 297 0.95 -8.73 0.57
C PHE A 297 1.99 -9.84 0.51
N GLY A 298 3.11 -9.64 1.21
CA GLY A 298 4.22 -10.58 1.26
C GLY A 298 5.13 -10.56 0.03
N MET A 299 5.11 -9.51 -0.77
CA MET A 299 5.89 -9.46 -2.02
C MET A 299 7.41 -9.68 -1.77
N ILE A 300 7.98 -9.04 -0.75
CA ILE A 300 9.40 -9.23 -0.39
C ILE A 300 9.58 -10.59 0.32
N SER A 301 8.75 -10.92 1.31
CA SER A 301 8.89 -12.16 2.07
C SER A 301 8.69 -13.43 1.26
N ASN A 302 7.94 -13.35 0.17
CA ASN A 302 7.79 -14.44 -0.79
C ASN A 302 8.92 -14.50 -1.84
N GLY A 303 9.89 -13.60 -1.77
CA GLY A 303 11.02 -13.54 -2.69
C GLY A 303 10.65 -13.09 -4.11
N VAL A 304 9.53 -12.38 -4.27
CA VAL A 304 9.14 -11.82 -5.57
C VAL A 304 9.90 -10.55 -5.83
N ASP A 305 9.70 -9.47 -5.05
CA ASP A 305 10.27 -8.15 -5.31
C ASP A 305 10.15 -7.76 -6.81
N HIS A 306 10.68 -6.63 -7.24
CA HIS A 306 10.74 -6.27 -8.67
C HIS A 306 11.71 -7.16 -9.46
N SER A 307 12.73 -7.70 -8.81
CA SER A 307 13.64 -8.67 -9.43
C SER A 307 12.91 -9.97 -9.81
N GLY A 308 12.03 -10.48 -8.95
CA GLY A 308 11.20 -11.65 -9.27
C GLY A 308 10.22 -11.38 -10.42
N LEU A 309 9.63 -10.16 -10.47
CA LEU A 309 8.79 -9.79 -11.61
C LEU A 309 9.56 -9.80 -12.92
N LEU A 310 10.79 -9.24 -12.95
CA LEU A 310 11.64 -9.31 -14.14
C LEU A 310 12.06 -10.75 -14.47
N LEU A 311 12.33 -11.59 -13.46
CA LEU A 311 12.64 -13.00 -13.67
C LEU A 311 11.45 -13.76 -14.28
N LEU A 312 10.21 -13.43 -13.94
CA LEU A 312 9.01 -13.98 -14.56
C LEU A 312 8.91 -13.70 -16.07
N LEU A 313 9.63 -12.71 -16.57
CA LEU A 313 9.68 -12.36 -17.99
C LEU A 313 10.70 -13.17 -18.77
N TYR A 314 11.69 -13.80 -18.12
CA TYR A 314 12.71 -14.62 -18.77
C TYR A 314 12.09 -15.73 -19.65
N PRO A 315 12.59 -16.02 -20.86
CA PRO A 315 13.70 -15.37 -21.56
C PRO A 315 13.25 -14.29 -22.56
N ARG A 316 12.11 -13.62 -22.34
CA ARG A 316 11.56 -12.58 -23.22
C ARG A 316 12.42 -11.31 -23.19
N PRO A 317 12.43 -10.53 -24.29
CA PRO A 317 13.07 -9.22 -24.32
C PRO A 317 12.44 -8.24 -23.32
N VAL A 318 13.28 -7.61 -22.48
CA VAL A 318 12.89 -6.64 -21.48
C VAL A 318 13.79 -5.41 -21.55
N LEU A 319 13.19 -4.23 -21.69
CA LEU A 319 13.88 -2.95 -21.51
C LEU A 319 13.36 -2.27 -20.24
N VAL A 320 14.19 -2.15 -19.22
CA VAL A 320 13.90 -1.31 -18.07
C VAL A 320 14.24 0.14 -18.44
N ALA A 321 13.22 1.03 -18.48
CA ALA A 321 13.43 2.44 -18.76
C ALA A 321 13.30 3.25 -17.44
N ALA A 322 14.42 3.79 -16.95
CA ALA A 322 14.51 4.43 -15.65
C ALA A 322 14.75 5.95 -15.76
N ALA A 323 14.25 6.69 -14.79
CA ALA A 323 14.59 8.09 -14.57
C ALA A 323 15.60 8.20 -13.42
N VAL A 324 16.70 8.91 -13.62
CA VAL A 324 17.78 8.98 -12.61
C VAL A 324 17.37 9.80 -11.39
N LEU A 325 16.49 10.79 -11.56
CA LEU A 325 16.00 11.66 -10.50
C LEU A 325 14.60 11.25 -10.01
N ASP A 326 14.27 9.97 -10.11
CA ASP A 326 12.99 9.40 -9.72
C ASP A 326 12.90 9.20 -8.19
N PHE A 327 11.69 9.17 -7.66
CA PHE A 327 11.43 8.67 -6.30
C PHE A 327 11.49 7.12 -6.21
N PHE A 328 11.46 6.41 -7.34
CA PHE A 328 11.95 5.03 -7.41
C PHE A 328 13.49 5.04 -7.46
N PRO A 329 14.21 4.69 -6.37
CA PRO A 329 15.65 4.88 -6.31
C PRO A 329 16.40 4.18 -7.44
N ILE A 330 17.18 4.94 -8.21
CA ILE A 330 17.96 4.40 -9.35
C ILE A 330 18.96 3.33 -8.91
N GLU A 331 19.51 3.43 -7.71
CA GLU A 331 20.41 2.43 -7.13
C GLU A 331 19.69 1.07 -6.98
N GLY A 332 18.39 1.10 -6.62
CA GLY A 332 17.55 -0.08 -6.57
C GLY A 332 17.30 -0.66 -7.96
N THR A 333 17.11 0.21 -8.97
CA THR A 333 17.00 -0.21 -10.37
C THR A 333 18.27 -0.92 -10.83
N HIS A 334 19.45 -0.33 -10.57
CA HIS A 334 20.74 -0.94 -10.91
C HIS A 334 20.94 -2.29 -10.23
N LYS A 335 20.59 -2.41 -8.95
CA LYS A 335 20.66 -3.67 -8.22
C LYS A 335 19.79 -4.74 -8.88
N THR A 336 18.51 -4.45 -9.04
CA THR A 336 17.51 -5.36 -9.61
C THR A 336 17.86 -5.75 -11.04
N PHE A 337 18.24 -4.78 -11.87
CA PHE A 337 18.66 -5.03 -13.25
C PHE A 337 19.85 -5.98 -13.33
N ARG A 338 20.93 -5.71 -12.55
CA ARG A 338 22.14 -6.56 -12.56
C ARG A 338 21.83 -7.97 -12.11
N GLU A 339 21.08 -8.17 -11.05
CA GLU A 339 20.73 -9.50 -10.53
C GLU A 339 20.00 -10.35 -11.58
N VAL A 340 19.04 -9.77 -12.30
CA VAL A 340 18.28 -10.51 -13.30
C VAL A 340 19.06 -10.66 -14.59
N ARG A 341 19.80 -9.63 -15.00
CA ARG A 341 20.67 -9.71 -16.19
C ARG A 341 21.73 -10.80 -16.05
N ASP A 342 22.35 -10.96 -14.87
CA ASP A 342 23.31 -12.02 -14.60
C ASP A 342 22.71 -13.42 -14.87
N LEU A 343 21.40 -13.62 -14.56
CA LEU A 343 20.70 -14.87 -14.90
C LEU A 343 20.46 -14.99 -16.40
N TYR A 344 20.04 -13.92 -17.09
CA TYR A 344 19.91 -13.93 -18.55
C TYR A 344 21.24 -14.24 -19.24
N GLU A 345 22.36 -13.65 -18.81
CA GLU A 345 23.70 -13.90 -19.35
C GLU A 345 24.17 -15.33 -19.09
N ARG A 346 23.95 -15.85 -17.87
CA ARG A 346 24.30 -17.22 -17.48
C ARG A 346 23.65 -18.27 -18.38
N PHE A 347 22.44 -18.00 -18.87
CA PHE A 347 21.68 -18.90 -19.73
C PHE A 347 21.61 -18.40 -21.20
N HIS A 348 22.59 -17.61 -21.63
CA HIS A 348 22.79 -17.17 -23.02
C HIS A 348 21.68 -16.30 -23.63
N HIS A 349 20.99 -15.51 -22.80
CA HIS A 349 19.94 -14.57 -23.22
C HIS A 349 20.22 -13.11 -22.82
N GLY A 350 21.47 -12.76 -22.49
CA GLY A 350 21.83 -11.42 -22.02
C GLY A 350 21.55 -10.29 -23.01
N ASP A 351 21.48 -10.61 -24.33
CA ASP A 351 21.10 -9.70 -25.40
C ASP A 351 19.64 -9.23 -25.33
N ARG A 352 18.82 -9.94 -24.57
CA ARG A 352 17.38 -9.65 -24.43
C ARG A 352 17.03 -8.76 -23.25
N MET A 353 17.99 -8.37 -22.43
CA MET A 353 17.75 -7.50 -21.28
C MET A 353 18.59 -6.22 -21.38
N ALA A 354 17.91 -5.07 -21.41
CA ALA A 354 18.52 -3.75 -21.53
C ALA A 354 18.02 -2.77 -20.46
N LEU A 355 18.84 -1.77 -20.17
CA LEU A 355 18.52 -0.66 -19.28
C LEU A 355 18.71 0.65 -20.06
N ALA A 356 17.67 1.50 -20.04
CA ALA A 356 17.74 2.88 -20.50
C ALA A 356 17.62 3.83 -19.30
N GLU A 357 18.49 4.79 -19.20
CA GLU A 357 18.53 5.76 -18.10
C GLU A 357 18.43 7.17 -18.66
N GLY A 358 17.34 7.86 -18.30
CA GLY A 358 17.16 9.27 -18.64
C GLY A 358 17.47 10.15 -17.43
N TYR A 359 18.23 11.23 -17.63
CA TYR A 359 18.58 12.16 -16.56
C TYR A 359 17.45 13.19 -16.33
N HIS A 360 16.34 12.73 -15.79
CA HIS A 360 15.12 13.49 -15.53
C HIS A 360 14.38 12.95 -14.30
N ALA A 361 13.36 13.70 -13.85
CA ALA A 361 12.43 13.27 -12.81
C ALA A 361 11.43 12.23 -13.36
N HIS A 362 10.52 11.77 -12.51
CA HIS A 362 9.53 10.72 -12.80
C HIS A 362 8.67 11.02 -14.04
N GLN A 363 9.05 10.48 -15.18
CA GLN A 363 8.34 10.59 -16.47
C GLN A 363 8.91 9.63 -17.52
N PHE A 364 8.13 9.31 -18.55
CA PHE A 364 8.65 8.65 -19.75
C PHE A 364 9.20 9.72 -20.70
N SER A 365 10.46 10.09 -20.51
CA SER A 365 11.09 11.17 -21.27
C SER A 365 11.24 10.86 -22.75
N PRO A 366 11.41 11.90 -23.61
CA PRO A 366 11.69 11.68 -25.02
C PRO A 366 12.87 10.76 -25.28
N GLU A 367 13.95 10.88 -24.49
CA GLU A 367 15.15 10.04 -24.62
C GLU A 367 14.84 8.56 -24.34
N ASN A 368 14.13 8.28 -23.24
CA ASN A 368 13.72 6.92 -22.89
C ASN A 368 12.68 6.37 -23.89
N GLN A 369 11.81 7.24 -24.46
CA GLN A 369 10.89 6.83 -25.52
C GLN A 369 11.63 6.43 -26.79
N GLU A 370 12.66 7.16 -27.20
CA GLU A 370 13.45 6.84 -28.39
C GLU A 370 14.09 5.45 -28.25
N VAL A 371 14.79 5.20 -27.15
CA VAL A 371 15.39 3.89 -26.86
C VAL A 371 14.34 2.77 -26.84
N ALA A 372 13.18 3.03 -26.22
CA ALA A 372 12.08 2.05 -26.15
C ALA A 372 11.51 1.73 -27.55
N LEU A 373 11.34 2.74 -28.42
CA LEU A 373 10.85 2.55 -29.77
C LEU A 373 11.84 1.76 -30.62
N GLU A 374 13.14 2.02 -30.49
CA GLU A 374 14.20 1.26 -31.17
C GLU A 374 14.27 -0.20 -30.68
N PHE A 375 14.16 -0.41 -29.39
CA PHE A 375 14.11 -1.75 -28.79
C PHE A 375 12.89 -2.53 -29.28
N LEU A 376 11.72 -1.92 -29.33
CA LEU A 376 10.51 -2.53 -29.87
C LEU A 376 10.67 -2.86 -31.37
N ASP A 377 11.21 -1.94 -32.18
CA ASP A 377 11.44 -2.19 -33.61
C ASP A 377 12.36 -3.40 -33.80
N HIS A 378 13.45 -3.49 -33.05
CA HIS A 378 14.39 -4.59 -33.13
C HIS A 378 13.72 -5.95 -32.84
N PHE A 379 13.06 -6.08 -31.68
CA PHE A 379 12.51 -7.38 -31.26
C PHE A 379 11.19 -7.75 -31.96
N ASN A 380 10.45 -6.77 -32.48
CA ASN A 380 9.28 -7.02 -33.34
C ASN A 380 9.65 -7.16 -34.83
N ARG A 381 10.94 -7.19 -35.17
CA ARG A 381 11.44 -7.34 -36.57
C ARG A 381 10.87 -6.25 -37.50
N MET A 382 10.76 -5.04 -36.97
CA MET A 382 10.45 -3.83 -37.72
C MET A 382 11.73 -3.13 -38.16
N PRO A 383 11.70 -2.30 -39.21
CA PRO A 383 12.84 -1.45 -39.53
C PRO A 383 13.17 -0.52 -38.35
N VAL A 384 14.37 -0.65 -37.77
CA VAL A 384 14.82 0.21 -36.70
C VAL A 384 14.97 1.65 -37.23
N ARG A 385 14.28 2.58 -36.62
CA ARG A 385 14.29 4.00 -36.96
C ARG A 385 14.75 4.83 -35.78
N HIS A 386 15.68 5.74 -36.00
CA HIS A 386 16.18 6.65 -34.99
C HIS A 386 15.28 7.89 -34.88
N GLY A 387 15.29 8.53 -33.74
CA GLY A 387 14.52 9.71 -33.44
C GLY A 387 13.03 9.45 -33.20
N LEU A 388 12.37 10.45 -32.66
CA LEU A 388 10.93 10.40 -32.38
C LEU A 388 10.13 11.01 -33.54
N PRO A 389 9.13 10.30 -34.11
CA PRO A 389 8.23 10.88 -35.09
C PRO A 389 7.52 12.10 -34.54
N PRO A 390 7.37 13.18 -35.32
CA PRO A 390 6.57 14.34 -34.92
C PRO A 390 5.10 13.93 -34.77
N VAL A 391 4.46 14.42 -33.72
CA VAL A 391 3.05 14.14 -33.40
C VAL A 391 2.28 15.43 -33.14
N LYS A 392 0.97 15.37 -33.26
CA LYS A 392 0.07 16.50 -32.96
C LYS A 392 -0.79 16.11 -31.76
N ARG A 393 -0.58 16.78 -30.62
CA ARG A 393 -1.45 16.61 -29.45
C ARG A 393 -2.87 17.11 -29.80
N LEU A 394 -3.86 16.28 -29.49
CA LEU A 394 -5.27 16.60 -29.59
C LEU A 394 -5.80 17.09 -28.25
N GLU A 395 -6.86 17.89 -28.27
CA GLU A 395 -7.59 18.30 -27.08
C GLU A 395 -8.19 17.05 -26.37
N ASP A 396 -8.12 17.02 -25.06
CA ASP A 396 -8.55 15.86 -24.26
C ASP A 396 -10.02 15.49 -24.58
N LYS A 397 -10.91 16.50 -24.73
CA LYS A 397 -12.32 16.28 -25.08
C LYS A 397 -12.51 15.53 -26.40
N ALA A 398 -11.61 15.68 -27.35
CA ALA A 398 -11.69 14.98 -28.63
C ALA A 398 -11.45 13.47 -28.48
N LEU A 399 -10.75 13.04 -27.42
CA LEU A 399 -10.35 11.66 -27.16
C LEU A 399 -11.24 10.92 -26.17
N LEU A 400 -12.24 11.58 -25.58
CA LEU A 400 -13.21 10.90 -24.68
C LEU A 400 -14.00 9.84 -25.45
N CYS A 401 -14.15 8.67 -24.87
CA CYS A 401 -14.92 7.56 -25.39
C CYS A 401 -16.41 7.67 -25.06
N THR A 402 -16.73 8.33 -23.95
CA THR A 402 -18.10 8.55 -23.46
C THR A 402 -18.57 9.98 -23.72
N ARG A 403 -19.88 10.20 -23.64
CA ARG A 403 -20.49 11.50 -23.81
C ARG A 403 -20.25 12.43 -22.62
N THR A 404 -20.29 11.86 -21.40
CA THR A 404 -20.13 12.62 -20.14
C THR A 404 -18.68 12.72 -19.69
N GLY A 405 -17.76 11.93 -20.25
CA GLY A 405 -16.40 11.75 -19.78
C GLY A 405 -16.30 10.72 -18.63
N GLN A 406 -17.41 10.01 -18.32
CA GLN A 406 -17.42 9.00 -17.24
C GLN A 406 -18.30 7.81 -17.61
N LEU A 407 -17.74 6.59 -17.56
CA LEU A 407 -18.45 5.34 -17.84
C LEU A 407 -19.62 5.10 -16.88
N MET A 408 -19.42 5.36 -15.59
CA MET A 408 -20.44 5.20 -14.55
C MET A 408 -21.66 6.11 -14.75
N LEU A 409 -21.55 7.17 -15.55
CA LEU A 409 -22.67 8.07 -15.88
C LEU A 409 -23.34 7.73 -17.21
N ASP A 410 -22.62 7.11 -18.14
CA ASP A 410 -23.15 6.79 -19.47
C ASP A 410 -23.78 5.40 -19.57
N PHE A 411 -23.38 4.46 -18.69
CA PHE A 411 -23.91 3.09 -18.65
C PHE A 411 -24.65 2.85 -17.35
N SER A 412 -25.96 2.59 -17.45
CA SER A 412 -26.84 2.41 -16.29
C SER A 412 -26.63 1.05 -15.57
N ASP A 413 -26.01 0.11 -16.25
CA ASP A 413 -25.63 -1.21 -15.73
C ASP A 413 -24.15 -1.31 -15.33
N ALA A 414 -23.43 -0.18 -15.37
CA ALA A 414 -22.05 -0.12 -14.91
C ALA A 414 -21.94 -0.45 -13.41
N ARG A 415 -21.04 -1.36 -13.09
CA ARG A 415 -20.74 -1.78 -11.73
C ARG A 415 -19.48 -1.11 -11.22
N SER A 416 -19.55 -0.58 -10.01
CA SER A 416 -18.34 -0.09 -9.33
C SER A 416 -17.42 -1.24 -8.91
N LEU A 417 -16.11 -0.98 -8.87
CA LEU A 417 -15.17 -1.98 -8.39
C LEU A 417 -15.38 -2.30 -6.92
N MET A 418 -15.88 -1.36 -6.11
CA MET A 418 -16.25 -1.62 -4.71
C MET A 418 -17.35 -2.70 -4.60
N GLU A 419 -18.31 -2.74 -5.53
CA GLU A 419 -19.32 -3.81 -5.58
C GLU A 419 -18.71 -5.15 -5.99
N VAL A 420 -17.82 -5.14 -6.99
CA VAL A 420 -17.12 -6.34 -7.45
C VAL A 420 -16.24 -6.94 -6.34
N ILE A 421 -15.56 -6.09 -5.56
CA ILE A 421 -14.76 -6.54 -4.40
C ILE A 421 -15.66 -7.16 -3.32
N ARG A 422 -16.84 -6.59 -3.05
CA ARG A 422 -17.78 -7.14 -2.07
C ARG A 422 -18.36 -8.49 -2.52
N ASP A 423 -18.65 -8.64 -3.81
CA ASP A 423 -19.07 -9.92 -4.37
C ASP A 423 -18.00 -10.99 -4.23
N TYR A 424 -16.76 -10.63 -4.58
CA TYR A 424 -15.58 -11.51 -4.39
C TYR A 424 -15.42 -11.94 -2.93
N TYR A 425 -15.59 -11.01 -1.97
CA TYR A 425 -15.58 -11.32 -0.54
C TYR A 425 -16.70 -12.31 -0.17
N ASN A 426 -17.94 -12.03 -0.58
CA ASN A 426 -19.12 -12.82 -0.19
C ASN A 426 -19.07 -14.25 -0.74
N GLU A 427 -18.54 -14.45 -1.94
CA GLU A 427 -18.34 -15.78 -2.55
C GLU A 427 -17.37 -16.63 -1.74
N ARG A 428 -16.36 -16.03 -1.11
CA ARG A 428 -15.24 -16.72 -0.42
C ARG A 428 -15.35 -16.78 1.10
N LYS A 429 -16.27 -16.03 1.69
CA LYS A 429 -16.41 -15.89 3.15
C LYS A 429 -16.48 -17.25 3.86
N ARG A 430 -17.26 -18.21 3.35
CA ARG A 430 -17.51 -19.51 3.99
C ARG A 430 -16.26 -20.42 4.05
N GLU A 431 -15.36 -20.27 3.09
CA GLU A 431 -14.21 -21.17 2.95
C GLU A 431 -13.00 -20.75 3.81
N ARG A 432 -12.87 -19.47 4.12
CA ARG A 432 -11.65 -18.90 4.71
C ARG A 432 -11.69 -18.61 6.21
N SER A 433 -12.84 -18.31 6.80
CA SER A 433 -12.93 -17.78 8.18
C SER A 433 -12.25 -18.65 9.24
N SER A 434 -12.46 -19.96 9.25
CA SER A 434 -11.91 -20.85 10.31
C SER A 434 -10.41 -21.08 10.20
N THR A 435 -9.84 -20.97 9.00
CA THR A 435 -8.40 -21.19 8.76
C THR A 435 -7.61 -19.94 9.15
N LEU A 436 -8.09 -18.77 8.76
CA LEU A 436 -7.42 -17.50 9.02
C LEU A 436 -7.39 -17.13 10.50
N ALA A 437 -8.48 -17.34 11.24
CA ALA A 437 -8.50 -17.11 12.67
C ALA A 437 -7.41 -17.94 13.40
N ARG A 438 -7.20 -19.19 12.99
CA ARG A 438 -6.14 -20.03 13.54
C ARG A 438 -4.73 -19.59 13.11
N GLU A 439 -4.59 -19.10 11.90
CA GLU A 439 -3.32 -18.60 11.36
C GLU A 439 -2.87 -17.33 12.08
N TYR A 440 -3.77 -16.36 12.24
CA TYR A 440 -3.44 -15.06 12.82
C TYR A 440 -3.47 -15.01 14.34
N PHE A 441 -4.35 -15.77 14.99
CA PHE A 441 -4.53 -15.75 16.46
C PHE A 441 -4.22 -17.09 17.12
N GLY A 442 -3.54 -18.00 16.42
CA GLY A 442 -3.13 -19.29 16.97
C GLY A 442 -2.15 -19.15 18.14
N LYS A 443 -2.19 -20.09 19.08
CA LYS A 443 -1.30 -20.08 20.25
C LYS A 443 0.18 -19.96 19.83
N GLY A 444 0.85 -18.93 20.34
CA GLY A 444 2.29 -18.69 20.10
C GLY A 444 2.61 -17.93 18.81
N TYR A 445 1.65 -17.19 18.25
CA TYR A 445 1.83 -16.40 17.04
C TYR A 445 3.10 -15.54 17.04
N SER A 446 3.38 -14.79 18.11
CA SER A 446 4.56 -13.91 18.22
C SER A 446 5.77 -14.56 18.89
N GLY A 447 5.56 -15.60 19.68
CA GLY A 447 6.61 -16.21 20.51
C GLY A 447 7.11 -15.34 21.69
N VAL A 448 6.51 -14.18 21.93
CA VAL A 448 6.91 -13.21 22.98
C VAL A 448 6.88 -13.83 24.38
N ASN A 449 6.02 -14.80 24.64
CA ASN A 449 5.95 -15.50 25.92
C ASN A 449 7.26 -16.21 26.32
N ALA A 450 8.10 -16.55 25.35
CA ALA A 450 9.42 -17.15 25.58
C ALA A 450 10.53 -16.08 25.74
N TRP A 451 10.24 -14.80 25.53
CA TRP A 451 11.25 -13.76 25.58
C TRP A 451 11.71 -13.47 27.03
N SER A 452 13.01 -13.25 27.18
CA SER A 452 13.58 -12.83 28.45
C SER A 452 13.33 -11.34 28.70
N VAL A 453 13.06 -10.97 29.95
CA VAL A 453 12.83 -9.59 30.39
C VAL A 453 13.92 -9.19 31.39
N ALA A 454 14.68 -8.14 31.10
CA ALA A 454 15.75 -7.67 31.96
C ALA A 454 15.89 -6.15 31.89
N GLU A 455 16.50 -5.55 32.92
CA GLU A 455 16.89 -4.14 32.88
C GLU A 455 17.86 -3.88 31.73
N PHE A 456 17.60 -2.81 30.98
CA PHE A 456 18.47 -2.41 29.87
C PHE A 456 19.65 -1.58 30.39
N LYS A 457 20.87 -2.07 30.16
CA LYS A 457 22.11 -1.42 30.62
C LYS A 457 22.97 -0.89 29.48
N GLY A 458 22.35 -0.63 28.34
CA GLY A 458 23.03 -0.19 27.12
C GLY A 458 23.43 -1.33 26.18
N GLY A 459 23.91 -0.96 24.97
CA GLY A 459 24.30 -1.90 23.93
C GLY A 459 23.16 -2.32 22.99
N GLN A 460 23.43 -3.30 22.13
CA GLN A 460 22.43 -3.85 21.20
C GLN A 460 21.63 -4.97 21.85
N LEU A 461 20.32 -4.92 21.68
CA LEU A 461 19.43 -5.96 22.22
C LEU A 461 19.35 -7.13 21.24
N SER A 462 19.64 -8.34 21.73
CA SER A 462 19.48 -9.55 20.92
C SER A 462 17.99 -9.92 20.72
N ALA A 463 17.70 -10.67 19.65
CA ALA A 463 16.34 -11.19 19.40
C ALA A 463 15.83 -12.01 20.61
N GLY A 464 14.51 -11.98 20.83
CA GLY A 464 13.87 -12.70 21.93
C GLY A 464 14.10 -12.09 23.31
N ARG A 465 14.43 -10.79 23.39
CA ARG A 465 14.63 -10.08 24.65
C ARG A 465 13.83 -8.79 24.72
N ILE A 466 13.37 -8.47 25.92
CA ILE A 466 12.75 -7.20 26.29
C ILE A 466 13.67 -6.52 27.30
N GLY A 467 14.23 -5.38 26.92
CA GLY A 467 14.98 -4.52 27.83
C GLY A 467 14.04 -3.46 28.40
N TRP A 468 14.10 -3.19 29.71
CA TRP A 468 13.30 -2.14 30.32
C TRP A 468 14.18 -1.15 31.09
N GLU A 469 13.70 0.10 31.15
CA GLU A 469 14.30 1.19 31.91
C GLU A 469 13.18 2.00 32.58
N LEU A 470 13.29 2.27 33.89
CA LEU A 470 12.39 3.16 34.60
C LEU A 470 12.91 4.59 34.45
N LEU A 471 12.17 5.44 33.75
CA LEU A 471 12.56 6.83 33.47
C LEU A 471 12.08 7.82 34.55
N GLY A 472 11.13 7.42 35.36
CA GLY A 472 10.66 8.22 36.47
C GLY A 472 9.28 7.80 36.98
N SER A 473 8.93 8.34 38.17
CA SER A 473 7.64 8.13 38.82
C SER A 473 7.08 9.46 39.28
N THR A 474 5.77 9.62 39.18
CA THR A 474 5.05 10.81 39.74
C THR A 474 3.88 10.32 40.58
N THR A 475 3.81 10.78 41.82
CA THR A 475 2.75 10.38 42.75
C THR A 475 1.92 11.58 43.15
N SER A 476 0.59 11.44 43.16
CA SER A 476 -0.36 12.37 43.66
C SER A 476 -1.42 11.63 44.48
N ALA A 477 -1.61 12.04 45.74
CA ALA A 477 -2.44 11.33 46.70
C ALA A 477 -2.05 9.84 46.81
N ASP A 478 -2.96 8.94 46.48
CA ASP A 478 -2.75 7.46 46.53
C ASP A 478 -2.44 6.87 45.15
N VAL A 479 -2.30 7.68 44.09
CA VAL A 479 -2.03 7.21 42.72
C VAL A 479 -0.60 7.52 42.31
N SER A 480 0.07 6.54 41.71
CA SER A 480 1.40 6.68 41.10
C SER A 480 1.36 6.37 39.62
N ILE A 481 2.13 7.13 38.86
CA ILE A 481 2.38 6.93 37.40
C ILE A 481 3.87 6.65 37.22
N ASP A 482 4.21 5.42 36.92
CA ASP A 482 5.56 4.98 36.59
C ASP A 482 5.75 4.97 35.09
N ARG A 483 6.84 5.60 34.60
CA ARG A 483 7.16 5.75 33.17
C ARG A 483 8.31 4.84 32.80
N TYR A 484 8.05 3.90 31.90
CA TYR A 484 9.03 2.94 31.43
C TYR A 484 9.33 3.12 29.94
N SER A 485 10.58 2.93 29.56
CA SER A 485 10.98 2.61 28.19
C SER A 485 11.15 1.10 28.06
N LEU A 486 10.47 0.49 27.09
CA LEU A 486 10.69 -0.92 26.73
C LEU A 486 11.41 -0.98 25.39
N ARG A 487 12.52 -1.72 25.33
CA ARG A 487 13.29 -1.96 24.10
C ARG A 487 13.14 -3.41 23.66
N HIS A 488 12.93 -3.64 22.37
CA HIS A 488 12.72 -4.96 21.81
C HIS A 488 13.10 -5.00 20.31
N SER A 489 13.15 -6.21 19.75
CA SER A 489 13.36 -6.43 18.30
C SER A 489 14.55 -5.64 17.71
N GLY A 490 15.62 -5.53 18.49
CA GLY A 490 16.86 -4.85 18.11
C GLY A 490 16.86 -3.35 18.35
N VAL A 491 16.02 -2.60 17.65
CA VAL A 491 16.03 -1.12 17.62
C VAL A 491 14.74 -0.46 18.09
N LEU A 492 13.68 -1.25 18.29
CA LEU A 492 12.38 -0.68 18.68
C LEU A 492 12.37 -0.27 20.15
N GLU A 493 11.74 0.87 20.41
CA GLU A 493 11.56 1.45 21.73
C GLU A 493 10.09 1.83 21.92
N MET A 494 9.49 1.36 23.00
CA MET A 494 8.07 1.52 23.28
C MET A 494 7.88 2.20 24.65
N PRO A 495 7.22 3.36 24.72
CA PRO A 495 6.89 4.00 25.97
C PRO A 495 5.72 3.27 26.64
N LEU A 496 5.84 3.08 27.95
CA LEU A 496 4.84 2.43 28.78
C LEU A 496 4.58 3.23 30.04
N LEU A 497 3.32 3.41 30.39
CA LEU A 497 2.85 3.91 31.67
C LEU A 497 2.28 2.75 32.49
N TYR A 498 2.69 2.67 33.77
CA TYR A 498 2.03 1.87 34.79
C TYR A 498 1.38 2.83 35.80
N ILE A 499 0.04 2.91 35.76
CA ILE A 499 -0.75 3.79 36.61
C ILE A 499 -1.44 2.93 37.66
N HIS A 500 -1.15 3.17 38.95
CA HIS A 500 -1.61 2.29 40.01
C HIS A 500 -1.91 3.04 41.30
N LYS A 501 -2.77 2.45 42.14
CA LYS A 501 -3.03 2.91 43.49
C LYS A 501 -2.16 2.19 44.51
N SER A 502 -1.73 2.92 45.53
CA SER A 502 -1.10 2.35 46.72
C SER A 502 -2.16 1.58 47.52
N SER A 503 -2.30 0.28 47.24
CA SER A 503 -3.32 -0.56 47.90
C SER A 503 -2.69 -1.83 48.42
N ILE A 504 -3.20 -2.34 49.55
CA ILE A 504 -2.81 -3.61 50.15
C ILE A 504 -3.50 -4.79 49.43
N ASN A 505 -4.58 -4.55 48.73
CA ASN A 505 -5.35 -5.57 48.03
C ASN A 505 -4.78 -5.83 46.61
N LYS A 506 -4.81 -7.08 46.19
CA LYS A 506 -4.46 -7.46 44.82
C LYS A 506 -5.46 -6.78 43.88
N ARG A 507 -4.94 -5.99 42.95
CA ARG A 507 -5.72 -5.29 41.93
C ARG A 507 -5.58 -6.05 40.59
N LYS A 508 -6.59 -5.90 39.74
CA LYS A 508 -6.56 -6.40 38.36
C LYS A 508 -5.75 -5.44 37.50
N VAL A 509 -5.18 -5.90 36.40
CA VAL A 509 -4.46 -5.05 35.45
C VAL A 509 -5.24 -4.96 34.15
N LEU A 510 -5.51 -3.73 33.73
CA LEU A 510 -6.16 -3.39 32.48
C LEU A 510 -5.12 -2.83 31.51
N LEU A 511 -5.03 -3.41 30.31
CA LEU A 511 -4.38 -2.78 29.18
C LEU A 511 -5.33 -1.74 28.58
N TRP A 512 -4.93 -0.47 28.69
CA TRP A 512 -5.72 0.66 28.24
C TRP A 512 -4.98 1.44 27.15
N PHE A 513 -5.65 1.73 26.05
CA PHE A 513 -5.15 2.61 24.98
C PHE A 513 -6.30 3.30 24.26
N GLN A 514 -5.98 4.40 23.55
CA GLN A 514 -6.90 5.16 22.73
C GLN A 514 -6.17 5.68 21.49
N ASP A 515 -6.78 5.54 20.31
CA ASP A 515 -6.20 5.95 19.02
C ASP A 515 -4.78 5.38 18.79
N GLY A 516 -4.58 4.11 19.20
CA GLY A 516 -3.30 3.42 19.13
C GLY A 516 -2.20 3.98 20.02
N GLY A 517 -2.54 4.78 21.03
CA GLY A 517 -1.59 5.45 21.93
C GLY A 517 -1.92 5.29 23.41
N LYS A 518 -0.90 5.57 24.23
CA LYS A 518 -1.01 5.52 25.69
C LYS A 518 -1.87 6.66 26.26
N ALA A 519 -2.24 6.50 27.53
CA ALA A 519 -2.96 7.49 28.31
C ALA A 519 -2.26 8.86 28.29
N LYS A 520 -3.08 9.91 28.23
CA LYS A 520 -2.71 11.32 28.35
C LYS A 520 -3.53 11.97 29.48
N LEU A 521 -3.16 13.17 29.89
CA LEU A 521 -3.89 13.88 30.95
C LEU A 521 -5.39 14.03 30.64
N GLU A 522 -5.75 14.27 29.38
CA GLU A 522 -7.15 14.39 28.94
C GLU A 522 -7.98 13.11 29.16
N ASN A 523 -7.33 11.96 29.30
CA ASN A 523 -7.98 10.68 29.56
C ASN A 523 -8.17 10.42 31.06
N TRP A 524 -7.64 11.29 31.95
CA TRP A 524 -7.66 11.10 33.40
C TRP A 524 -9.03 10.74 33.99
N PRO A 525 -10.14 11.40 33.59
CA PRO A 525 -11.45 11.08 34.15
C PRO A 525 -11.92 9.66 33.84
N GLU A 526 -11.45 9.08 32.76
CA GLU A 526 -11.73 7.66 32.41
C GLU A 526 -10.78 6.71 33.15
N ILE A 527 -9.50 7.02 33.20
CA ILE A 527 -8.49 6.26 33.94
C ILE A 527 -8.87 6.14 35.41
N GLU A 528 -9.30 7.24 36.02
CA GLU A 528 -9.73 7.30 37.42
C GLU A 528 -10.90 6.34 37.71
N LYS A 529 -11.89 6.24 36.81
CA LYS A 529 -13.00 5.27 36.94
C LYS A 529 -12.52 3.82 36.98
N TYR A 530 -11.52 3.46 36.15
CA TYR A 530 -10.95 2.12 36.17
C TYR A 530 -10.13 1.87 37.42
N LEU A 531 -9.37 2.88 37.91
CA LEU A 531 -8.67 2.79 39.19
C LEU A 531 -9.65 2.58 40.35
N ASP A 532 -10.80 3.27 40.34
CA ASP A 532 -11.87 3.09 41.37
C ASP A 532 -12.58 1.73 41.22
N ALA A 533 -12.64 1.17 40.02
CA ALA A 533 -13.15 -0.18 39.75
C ALA A 533 -12.15 -1.31 40.06
N ASN A 534 -11.07 -1.00 40.81
CA ASN A 534 -10.05 -1.94 41.23
C ASN A 534 -9.14 -2.46 40.12
N PHE A 535 -8.91 -1.64 39.07
CA PHE A 535 -7.88 -1.90 38.05
C PHE A 535 -6.66 -1.01 38.29
N ASP A 536 -5.49 -1.56 38.08
CA ASP A 536 -4.29 -0.81 37.72
C ASP A 536 -4.17 -0.80 36.19
N ILE A 537 -3.52 0.23 35.63
CA ILE A 537 -3.49 0.46 34.19
C ILE A 537 -2.07 0.25 33.66
N VAL A 538 -1.94 -0.58 32.64
CA VAL A 538 -0.80 -0.60 31.73
C VAL A 538 -1.22 0.09 30.44
N SER A 539 -0.47 1.07 29.99
CA SER A 539 -0.82 1.86 28.80
C SER A 539 0.43 2.12 27.97
N ILE A 540 0.35 1.89 26.66
CA ILE A 540 1.48 1.94 25.72
C ILE A 540 1.17 2.79 24.49
N ASP A 541 2.20 3.37 23.89
CA ASP A 541 2.14 3.78 22.49
C ASP A 541 2.60 2.61 21.62
N PHE A 542 1.78 2.22 20.66
CA PHE A 542 2.16 1.23 19.67
C PHE A 542 3.23 1.79 18.73
N ARG A 543 4.02 0.91 18.13
CA ARG A 543 5.13 1.29 17.22
C ARG A 543 4.68 2.25 16.11
N GLY A 544 5.39 3.37 15.96
CA GLY A 544 5.06 4.41 14.98
C GLY A 544 3.91 5.34 15.37
N LEU A 545 3.33 5.19 16.57
CA LEU A 545 2.26 6.04 17.11
C LEU A 545 2.70 6.75 18.41
N GLY A 546 1.93 7.69 18.86
CA GLY A 546 2.19 8.44 20.11
C GLY A 546 3.56 9.12 20.10
N GLU A 547 4.38 8.85 21.12
CA GLU A 547 5.75 9.41 21.25
C GLU A 547 6.78 8.73 20.33
N THR A 548 6.43 7.62 19.67
CA THR A 548 7.30 6.91 18.73
C THR A 548 7.09 7.34 17.28
N ARG A 549 6.26 8.37 17.05
CA ARG A 549 5.98 8.90 15.72
C ARG A 549 7.25 9.37 15.01
N MET A 550 7.27 9.17 13.71
CA MET A 550 8.25 9.83 12.85
C MET A 550 7.97 11.34 12.80
N PRO A 551 8.99 12.20 12.94
CA PRO A 551 8.83 13.62 12.66
C PRO A 551 8.30 13.82 11.24
N PHE A 552 7.14 14.44 11.12
CA PHE A 552 6.44 14.64 9.87
C PHE A 552 5.98 16.09 9.77
N LYS A 553 6.21 16.69 8.62
CA LYS A 553 5.61 17.96 8.27
C LYS A 553 4.68 17.69 7.11
N ALA A 554 3.39 17.86 7.29
CA ALA A 554 2.46 17.81 6.18
C ALA A 554 2.92 18.81 5.12
N VAL A 555 3.36 18.28 4.00
CA VAL A 555 3.82 19.08 2.87
C VAL A 555 2.95 18.70 1.70
N SER A 556 1.84 19.37 1.54
CA SER A 556 1.31 19.40 0.20
C SER A 556 0.47 20.64 0.01
N ALA A 557 1.08 21.63 -0.61
CA ALA A 557 0.34 22.66 -1.33
C ALA A 557 -0.52 22.05 -2.45
N ASP A 558 -0.22 20.81 -2.87
CA ASP A 558 -0.80 20.14 -4.02
C ASP A 558 -2.01 19.27 -3.66
N ASP A 559 -2.19 18.90 -2.37
CA ASP A 559 -3.39 18.22 -1.88
C ASP A 559 -4.22 19.11 -0.96
N PRO A 560 -5.30 19.72 -1.47
CA PRO A 560 -6.20 20.55 -0.66
C PRO A 560 -6.89 19.79 0.48
N ALA A 561 -7.01 18.47 0.40
CA ALA A 561 -7.58 17.65 1.48
C ALA A 561 -6.60 17.56 2.66
N MET A 562 -5.33 17.27 2.39
CA MET A 562 -4.27 17.22 3.39
C MET A 562 -4.02 18.59 4.04
N ALA A 563 -4.08 19.68 3.27
CA ALA A 563 -3.87 21.04 3.77
C ALA A 563 -4.90 21.49 4.84
N ARG A 564 -6.04 20.81 4.93
CA ARG A 564 -7.11 21.08 5.91
C ARG A 564 -6.99 20.25 7.20
N LEU A 565 -6.12 19.24 7.20
CA LEU A 565 -5.95 18.34 8.34
C LEU A 565 -4.98 18.96 9.35
N ASN A 566 -5.23 18.74 10.64
CA ASN A 566 -4.22 18.99 11.65
C ASN A 566 -3.09 17.96 11.56
N PHE A 567 -2.01 18.16 12.32
CA PHE A 567 -0.83 17.29 12.28
C PHE A 567 -1.18 15.80 12.53
N ASP A 568 -2.00 15.50 13.53
CA ASP A 568 -2.37 14.13 13.88
C ASP A 568 -3.23 13.48 12.80
N GLN A 569 -4.18 14.23 12.25
CA GLN A 569 -5.03 13.77 11.15
C GLN A 569 -4.22 13.52 9.87
N ALA A 570 -3.29 14.41 9.54
CA ALA A 570 -2.43 14.25 8.36
C ALA A 570 -1.49 13.05 8.51
N TYR A 571 -0.92 12.84 9.71
CA TYR A 571 -0.06 11.69 10.00
C TYR A 571 -0.78 10.36 9.80
N SER A 572 -2.02 10.28 10.29
CA SER A 572 -2.84 9.05 10.28
C SER A 572 -3.81 9.00 9.11
N TYR A 573 -3.68 9.89 8.11
CA TYR A 573 -4.60 9.92 6.98
C TYR A 573 -4.55 8.60 6.18
N PRO A 574 -5.68 7.88 6.04
CA PRO A 574 -5.65 6.51 5.53
C PRO A 574 -5.25 6.34 4.08
N LEU A 575 -5.27 7.42 3.29
CA LEU A 575 -4.99 7.34 1.85
C LEU A 575 -3.57 7.75 1.48
N SER A 576 -2.89 8.56 2.34
CA SER A 576 -1.56 9.10 2.01
C SER A 576 -0.77 9.61 3.22
N GLY A 577 -1.14 9.21 4.43
CA GLY A 577 -0.42 9.59 5.65
C GLY A 577 0.81 8.71 5.90
N VAL A 578 1.71 9.18 6.76
CA VAL A 578 2.92 8.41 7.16
C VAL A 578 2.55 7.03 7.72
N LEU A 579 1.45 6.94 8.46
CA LEU A 579 0.98 5.68 9.00
C LEU A 579 0.54 4.70 7.90
N ALA A 580 -0.05 5.20 6.81
CA ALA A 580 -0.38 4.38 5.65
C ALA A 580 0.88 3.76 5.03
N ASP A 581 1.95 4.54 4.85
CA ASP A 581 3.23 4.02 4.38
C ASP A 581 3.79 2.92 5.29
N PHE A 582 3.74 3.11 6.61
CA PHE A 582 4.17 2.07 7.55
C PHE A 582 3.34 0.79 7.43
N VAL A 583 2.03 0.92 7.21
CA VAL A 583 1.14 -0.22 7.00
C VAL A 583 1.50 -0.95 5.71
N TYR A 584 1.63 -0.24 4.57
CA TYR A 584 1.97 -0.88 3.29
C TYR A 584 3.38 -1.50 3.31
N ASN A 585 4.37 -0.84 3.90
CA ASN A 585 5.71 -1.43 4.10
C ASN A 585 5.63 -2.74 4.90
N SER A 586 4.77 -2.79 5.92
CA SER A 586 4.54 -4.00 6.72
C SER A 586 3.89 -5.12 5.92
N LEU A 587 3.00 -4.77 4.96
CA LEU A 587 2.40 -5.73 4.04
C LEU A 587 3.44 -6.33 3.10
N LEU A 588 4.33 -5.53 2.52
CA LEU A 588 5.40 -6.00 1.64
C LEU A 588 6.31 -7.04 2.30
N THR A 589 6.62 -6.85 3.59
CA THR A 589 7.43 -7.80 4.38
C THR A 589 6.66 -9.00 4.92
N GLY A 590 5.35 -9.10 4.63
CA GLY A 590 4.49 -10.21 5.06
C GLY A 590 4.15 -10.20 6.55
N ARG A 591 4.37 -9.06 7.25
CA ARG A 591 4.06 -8.89 8.67
C ARG A 591 3.09 -7.72 8.87
N PRO A 592 1.77 -7.90 8.70
CA PRO A 592 0.79 -6.83 8.79
C PRO A 592 0.95 -5.98 10.05
N TYR A 593 0.84 -4.67 9.92
CA TYR A 593 1.02 -3.72 11.01
C TYR A 593 0.08 -4.01 12.19
N PHE A 594 -1.17 -4.39 11.90
CA PHE A 594 -2.14 -4.80 12.90
C PHE A 594 -1.62 -5.90 13.84
N LEU A 595 -0.99 -6.93 13.26
CA LEU A 595 -0.42 -8.04 14.05
C LEU A 595 0.82 -7.61 14.83
N GLN A 596 1.56 -6.63 14.32
CA GLN A 596 2.69 -6.06 15.05
C GLN A 596 2.23 -5.20 16.25
N MET A 597 1.05 -4.57 16.17
CA MET A 597 0.43 -3.90 17.32
C MET A 597 0.02 -4.93 18.39
N ILE A 598 -0.52 -6.09 18.00
CA ILE A 598 -0.81 -7.19 18.95
C ILE A 598 0.49 -7.68 19.63
N GLU A 599 1.58 -7.81 18.87
CA GLU A 599 2.90 -8.15 19.43
C GLU A 599 3.37 -7.11 20.48
N ASP A 600 3.15 -5.82 20.24
CA ASP A 600 3.46 -4.77 21.24
C ASP A 600 2.64 -4.94 22.52
N ALA A 601 1.36 -5.29 22.42
CA ALA A 601 0.53 -5.61 23.58
C ALA A 601 1.03 -6.85 24.34
N GLU A 602 1.47 -7.90 23.63
CA GLU A 602 2.10 -9.08 24.23
C GLU A 602 3.41 -8.72 24.97
N ILE A 603 4.23 -7.84 24.39
CA ILE A 603 5.46 -7.35 25.02
C ILE A 603 5.16 -6.61 26.31
N ALA A 604 4.15 -5.73 26.31
CA ALA A 604 3.71 -5.02 27.52
C ALA A 604 3.17 -5.99 28.59
N ALA A 605 2.36 -6.97 28.21
CA ALA A 605 1.86 -7.99 29.12
C ALA A 605 2.99 -8.86 29.69
N ARG A 606 3.96 -9.25 28.87
CA ARG A 606 5.14 -10.00 29.31
C ARG A 606 6.01 -9.21 30.28
N PHE A 607 6.23 -7.93 30.01
CA PHE A 607 6.91 -7.02 30.92
C PHE A 607 6.17 -6.93 32.26
N ALA A 608 4.86 -6.69 32.24
CA ALA A 608 4.05 -6.61 33.46
C ALA A 608 4.15 -7.91 34.30
N GLN A 609 4.09 -9.08 33.65
CA GLN A 609 4.21 -10.36 34.29
C GLN A 609 5.58 -10.55 34.97
N VAL A 610 6.66 -10.28 34.26
CA VAL A 610 8.02 -10.64 34.75
C VAL A 610 8.60 -9.57 35.67
N LYS A 611 8.45 -8.28 35.28
CA LYS A 611 9.05 -7.15 36.03
C LYS A 611 8.16 -6.66 37.16
N LEU A 612 6.84 -6.53 36.92
CA LEU A 612 5.92 -5.99 37.93
C LEU A 612 5.30 -7.11 38.80
N GLY A 613 5.39 -8.37 38.38
CA GLY A 613 4.73 -9.49 39.09
C GLY A 613 3.21 -9.48 38.91
N LEU A 614 2.72 -8.83 37.85
CA LEU A 614 1.30 -8.60 37.56
C LEU A 614 0.89 -9.33 36.28
N GLN A 615 -0.38 -9.73 36.23
CA GLN A 615 -0.95 -10.29 35.00
C GLN A 615 -1.98 -9.34 34.44
N VAL A 616 -1.87 -9.01 33.16
CA VAL A 616 -2.91 -8.27 32.43
C VAL A 616 -4.12 -9.19 32.28
N GLU A 617 -5.26 -8.78 32.85
CA GLU A 617 -6.50 -9.58 32.91
C GLU A 617 -7.59 -9.03 31.98
N ALA A 618 -7.46 -7.77 31.54
CA ALA A 618 -8.45 -7.14 30.69
C ALA A 618 -7.81 -6.20 29.68
N VAL A 619 -8.53 -5.94 28.60
CA VAL A 619 -8.25 -4.89 27.60
C VAL A 619 -9.52 -4.10 27.35
N THR A 620 -9.39 -2.79 27.13
CA THR A 620 -10.51 -1.94 26.72
C THR A 620 -10.16 -1.15 25.49
N ALA A 621 -11.17 -0.85 24.68
CA ALA A 621 -11.04 -0.04 23.48
C ALA A 621 -12.28 0.82 23.26
N ARG A 622 -12.11 1.93 22.56
CA ARG A 622 -13.21 2.71 21.99
C ARG A 622 -13.56 2.22 20.57
N GLU A 623 -14.61 2.77 19.99
CA GLU A 623 -15.20 2.33 18.71
C GLU A 623 -14.17 2.03 17.63
N ASN A 624 -13.24 2.96 17.37
CA ASN A 624 -12.23 2.79 16.31
C ASN A 624 -11.11 1.79 16.68
N ASP A 625 -10.91 1.51 17.95
CA ASP A 625 -9.85 0.63 18.44
C ASP A 625 -10.35 -0.79 18.75
N TYR A 626 -11.64 -1.03 18.59
CA TYR A 626 -12.25 -2.32 18.92
C TYR A 626 -11.61 -3.49 18.18
N PRO A 627 -11.34 -3.43 16.87
CA PRO A 627 -10.71 -4.57 16.17
C PRO A 627 -9.36 -4.94 16.78
N LEU A 628 -8.59 -3.95 17.25
CA LEU A 628 -7.30 -4.20 17.91
C LEU A 628 -7.47 -4.84 19.30
N ALA A 629 -8.37 -4.30 20.11
CA ALA A 629 -8.63 -4.85 21.44
C ALA A 629 -9.20 -6.28 21.37
N GLN A 630 -10.06 -6.56 20.40
CA GLN A 630 -10.56 -7.90 20.14
C GLN A 630 -9.41 -8.82 19.69
N GLY A 631 -8.58 -8.42 18.75
CA GLY A 631 -7.40 -9.17 18.32
C GLY A 631 -6.45 -9.47 19.48
N ILE A 632 -6.22 -8.51 20.39
CA ILE A 632 -5.42 -8.70 21.60
C ILE A 632 -6.07 -9.75 22.52
N SER A 633 -7.39 -9.65 22.75
CA SER A 633 -8.08 -10.62 23.63
C SER A 633 -8.11 -12.03 23.08
N GLU A 634 -8.11 -12.20 21.77
CA GLU A 634 -8.07 -13.50 21.09
C GLU A 634 -6.64 -14.09 21.05
N ALA A 635 -5.64 -13.23 20.85
CA ALA A 635 -4.23 -13.63 20.78
C ALA A 635 -3.64 -13.94 22.16
N LEU A 636 -4.10 -13.26 23.21
CA LEU A 636 -3.56 -13.36 24.58
C LEU A 636 -4.51 -14.10 25.52
N PRO A 637 -4.30 -15.42 25.76
CA PRO A 637 -5.16 -16.20 26.62
C PRO A 637 -5.25 -15.60 28.04
N GLY A 638 -6.46 -15.41 28.53
CA GLY A 638 -6.73 -14.88 29.88
C GLY A 638 -6.96 -13.37 29.94
N ILE A 639 -6.87 -12.67 28.80
CA ILE A 639 -7.26 -11.27 28.69
C ILE A 639 -8.73 -11.18 28.24
N THR A 640 -9.55 -10.52 29.04
CA THR A 640 -10.97 -10.29 28.74
C THR A 640 -11.18 -8.91 28.11
N LEU A 641 -11.86 -8.86 26.98
CA LEU A 641 -12.31 -7.59 26.40
C LEU A 641 -13.42 -6.99 27.27
N LEU A 642 -13.19 -5.78 27.81
CA LEU A 642 -14.23 -5.06 28.52
C LEU A 642 -15.14 -4.35 27.53
N PRO A 643 -16.46 -4.59 27.57
CA PRO A 643 -17.40 -3.90 26.68
C PRO A 643 -17.47 -2.42 27.02
N GLN A 644 -17.58 -1.59 25.99
CA GLN A 644 -17.89 -0.18 26.18
C GLN A 644 -19.39 0.05 26.28
N ALA A 645 -19.79 1.02 27.11
CA ALA A 645 -21.19 1.29 27.39
C ALA A 645 -21.98 1.87 26.19
N ASP A 646 -21.29 2.46 25.20
CA ASP A 646 -21.91 3.30 24.17
C ASP A 646 -21.54 2.88 22.73
N GLY A 647 -20.90 1.71 22.48
CA GLY A 647 -20.25 1.43 21.22
C GLY A 647 -20.95 0.42 20.33
N HIS A 648 -21.31 0.81 19.14
CA HIS A 648 -21.44 -0.11 18.01
C HIS A 648 -20.01 -0.54 17.57
N ILE A 649 -19.73 -1.80 17.78
CA ILE A 649 -18.42 -2.41 17.49
C ILE A 649 -18.28 -2.63 15.99
N LEU A 650 -17.36 -1.94 15.36
CA LEU A 650 -17.10 -2.06 13.94
C LEU A 650 -16.24 -3.30 13.67
N THR A 651 -16.84 -4.38 13.20
CA THR A 651 -16.09 -5.56 12.74
C THR A 651 -15.57 -5.40 11.32
N TRP A 652 -14.52 -6.14 10.93
CA TRP A 652 -14.04 -6.12 9.54
C TRP A 652 -15.14 -6.54 8.54
N SER A 653 -16.00 -7.49 8.88
CA SER A 653 -17.13 -7.89 8.05
C SER A 653 -18.10 -6.74 7.83
N GLU A 654 -18.33 -5.92 8.83
CA GLU A 654 -19.18 -4.72 8.70
C GLU A 654 -18.51 -3.65 7.84
N ILE A 655 -17.18 -3.44 7.98
CA ILE A 655 -16.43 -2.51 7.13
C ILE A 655 -16.59 -2.89 5.65
N VAL A 656 -16.41 -4.17 5.30
CA VAL A 656 -16.55 -4.63 3.91
C VAL A 656 -17.99 -4.46 3.40
N ASN A 657 -18.99 -4.74 4.23
CA ASN A 657 -20.40 -4.70 3.82
C ASN A 657 -21.02 -3.30 3.89
N ARG A 658 -20.46 -2.39 4.68
CA ARG A 658 -20.91 -0.98 4.70
C ARG A 658 -20.49 -0.27 3.41
N LYS A 659 -21.26 0.76 3.03
CA LYS A 659 -20.84 1.73 2.00
C LYS A 659 -19.81 2.74 2.54
N GLN A 660 -19.01 2.33 3.51
CA GLN A 660 -17.90 3.13 4.03
C GLN A 660 -16.72 3.06 3.07
N GLU A 661 -16.07 4.18 2.83
CA GLU A 661 -14.97 4.31 1.89
C GLU A 661 -13.62 4.44 2.61
N ILE A 662 -13.61 5.07 3.78
CA ILE A 662 -12.39 5.35 4.57
C ILE A 662 -12.58 4.86 6.00
N TRP A 663 -11.56 4.19 6.53
CA TRP A 663 -11.46 3.73 7.93
C TRP A 663 -10.02 3.82 8.42
N PRO A 664 -9.74 3.64 9.72
CA PRO A 664 -8.38 3.70 10.25
C PRO A 664 -7.46 2.66 9.59
N ILE A 665 -6.40 3.12 8.94
CA ILE A 665 -5.51 2.29 8.12
C ILE A 665 -4.71 1.27 8.96
N GLN A 666 -4.40 1.60 10.21
CA GLN A 666 -3.63 0.73 11.12
C GLN A 666 -4.31 -0.62 11.37
N TYR A 667 -5.61 -0.73 11.14
CA TYR A 667 -6.37 -1.98 11.32
C TYR A 667 -6.50 -2.79 10.04
N LEU A 668 -5.77 -2.43 9.00
CA LEU A 668 -5.75 -3.18 7.75
C LEU A 668 -5.05 -4.53 7.97
N LEU A 669 -5.83 -5.59 7.89
CA LEU A 669 -5.36 -6.96 7.97
C LEU A 669 -5.77 -7.71 6.69
N PRO A 670 -4.83 -8.14 5.84
CA PRO A 670 -5.15 -8.89 4.63
C PRO A 670 -6.03 -10.11 4.93
N SER A 671 -7.16 -10.20 4.27
CA SER A 671 -8.18 -11.23 4.55
C SER A 671 -8.82 -11.17 5.95
N GLY A 672 -8.59 -10.10 6.71
CA GLY A 672 -9.08 -9.97 8.09
C GLY A 672 -10.60 -10.01 8.18
N ALA A 673 -11.31 -9.54 7.15
CA ALA A 673 -12.77 -9.57 7.07
C ALA A 673 -13.38 -11.00 7.13
N TYR A 674 -12.59 -12.04 6.92
CA TYR A 674 -13.04 -13.44 7.07
C TYR A 674 -12.96 -13.95 8.51
N ILE A 675 -12.35 -13.21 9.43
CA ILE A 675 -12.15 -13.64 10.82
C ILE A 675 -13.41 -13.36 11.64
N HIS A 676 -14.09 -12.25 11.38
CA HIS A 676 -15.24 -11.75 12.16
C HIS A 676 -16.42 -11.37 11.28
#